data_4e167e19e8c0964cf6c491b259e1fd2d
#
_entry.id   4e167e19e8c0964cf6c491b259e1fd2d
#
_cell.length_a   1.000
_cell.length_b   1.000
_cell.length_c   1.000
_cell.angle_alpha   90.00
_cell.angle_beta   90.00
_cell.angle_gamma   90.00
#
_symmetry.space_group_name_H-M   'P 1'
#
loop_
_entity.id
_entity.type
_entity.pdbx_description
1 polymer ?
#
loop_
_entity_poly.entity_id
_entity_poly.type
_entity_poly.pdbx_seq_one_letter_code
_entity_poly.pdbx_strand_id
1 'polypeptide(L)'
;MGTNTSVERFDGIRLEHYMVEGSNENLKRVFALIEMPDNELWVGTGMGLFRLADDAEKLERLAPEMITSGVHAFCKLGDVLYVGTEKGLYVYKGGVFEHVLVDKNVFSRANFVTGMVEGENGILWLSTMGGLKSLRLSDQSITSFSDKLAKNGQNLSFYNITRIGSKIFMGTMSSGLVLFDTASKHFSRYLDVGCGVISALSGDGKDLLYVGTDGNGVHFISVSRQRVIRTFRHDREADSQIRSNSVYSVLVDRDGLLWIGFYQLGVDYTLFQSDLFSTYQYENLFDSRDMAVRTIAFHGSQKLIGSRDGFVFIDEADGRFQIFKTPRLRASIIVSSCYFDGKYYIGTYGGGMYVLDGATLELRDFEIASEPFQHGHIFVLRPDDRGNLWIGTSAGLYCYRNGKIVRHFKSDSSKLPEGNVYEIYFDSSHKGWICTESGICIWDPSSESLKNDVFPEGFVHKEKIRMIYETSDHQLYFLPDKGELFVSDLTMSHFSRLTPGTLLDGKSLMAVVEDSEGWLWVATNKGMYRFDKKNKVVPFNFADGIPSLIFINCIPIKDEDGNFWFGNSRGLVRLNGKDMDMLPSRYIISLSDVLVNGKSMQHQLSGEEGHYALTLENSQKSVIIQFSALTYSDPNSLMYEYKLGEDGEWISLMGKSEVSLYDLPSGVTSFVIRQIGYPDSAMTLDICIPDRSWYKWIYSLVALLLAAAGVYVFRRSLLRVVWAVLRKLNGFNDAEIPMAVEEDKKEEEAEEVVTPEIEPVTEEETVAEPIEPKSEKKTASSADDKYRTNKVSPEECKRLFRLLEQEMKRNKPYRNPNLKVADLAVAIGTTSHSLSYLFNQYLEKNYYDYINEYRVEEFKSLILKDEYAKYTLTAMAELCGFSSRASFFRTFKKLAGITPNEYIKQVSGEHRPVD
;
A
#
# COMPACT_ATOMS: atom_id res chain seq x y z
N MET A 1 -15.69 -1.19 3.22
CA MET A 1 -15.43 -2.07 4.38
C MET A 1 -16.28 -1.65 5.55
N GLY A 2 -16.84 -2.61 6.32
CA GLY A 2 -17.66 -2.32 7.49
C GLY A 2 -16.87 -2.49 8.79
N THR A 3 -17.05 -1.56 9.73
CA THR A 3 -16.46 -1.59 11.07
C THR A 3 -17.54 -1.65 12.16
N ASN A 4 -17.16 -1.47 13.42
CA ASN A 4 -18.12 -1.36 14.52
C ASN A 4 -18.85 -0.01 14.56
N THR A 5 -18.28 1.02 13.94
CA THR A 5 -18.75 2.42 14.08
C THR A 5 -19.05 3.12 12.77
N SER A 6 -18.51 2.62 11.65
CA SER A 6 -18.48 3.33 10.37
C SER A 6 -18.44 2.37 9.18
N VAL A 7 -18.68 2.90 8.02
CA VAL A 7 -18.31 2.28 6.74
C VAL A 7 -17.07 2.98 6.21
N GLU A 8 -16.10 2.21 5.75
CA GLU A 8 -14.83 2.70 5.26
C GLU A 8 -14.72 2.46 3.75
N ARG A 9 -14.37 3.48 3.00
CA ARG A 9 -13.98 3.38 1.59
C ARG A 9 -12.47 3.49 1.47
N PHE A 10 -11.85 2.57 0.76
CA PHE A 10 -10.41 2.54 0.53
C PHE A 10 -10.13 2.50 -0.97
N ASP A 11 -9.41 3.48 -1.49
CA ASP A 11 -9.06 3.61 -2.91
C ASP A 11 -7.66 3.08 -3.25
N GLY A 12 -7.03 2.34 -2.32
CA GLY A 12 -5.66 1.87 -2.43
C GLY A 12 -4.65 2.81 -1.75
N ILE A 13 -4.99 4.07 -1.53
CA ILE A 13 -4.12 5.11 -0.98
C ILE A 13 -4.77 5.79 0.23
N ARG A 14 -6.05 6.16 0.11
CA ARG A 14 -6.81 6.93 1.11
C ARG A 14 -7.90 6.08 1.72
N LEU A 15 -8.19 6.38 2.97
CA LEU A 15 -9.29 5.77 3.72
C LEU A 15 -10.28 6.86 4.11
N GLU A 16 -11.51 6.77 3.62
CA GLU A 16 -12.61 7.66 3.93
C GLU A 16 -13.57 7.00 4.91
N HIS A 17 -14.15 7.80 5.82
CA HIS A 17 -15.01 7.33 6.89
C HIS A 17 -16.42 7.87 6.72
N TYR A 18 -17.40 6.98 6.59
CA TYR A 18 -18.80 7.34 6.51
C TYR A 18 -19.53 6.97 7.82
N MET A 19 -20.04 7.98 8.51
CA MET A 19 -20.73 7.86 9.81
C MET A 19 -22.21 8.23 9.67
N VAL A 20 -23.00 7.94 10.71
CA VAL A 20 -24.44 8.29 10.74
C VAL A 20 -24.62 9.78 10.93
N GLU A 21 -25.59 10.37 10.23
CA GLU A 21 -25.93 11.78 10.35
C GLU A 21 -26.48 12.15 11.72
N GLY A 22 -25.94 13.24 12.30
CA GLY A 22 -26.52 13.92 13.48
C GLY A 22 -26.33 13.23 14.82
N SER A 23 -25.59 12.11 14.90
CA SER A 23 -25.42 11.40 16.17
C SER A 23 -23.98 10.88 16.37
N ASN A 24 -23.56 10.84 17.65
CA ASN A 24 -22.46 9.98 18.10
C ASN A 24 -22.91 8.50 18.18
N GLU A 25 -23.97 8.10 17.48
CA GLU A 25 -24.50 6.76 17.54
C GLU A 25 -23.58 5.79 16.80
N ASN A 26 -23.15 4.78 17.53
CA ASN A 26 -22.37 3.68 17.03
C ASN A 26 -23.30 2.73 16.22
N LEU A 27 -22.93 2.35 15.00
CA LEU A 27 -23.63 1.39 14.14
C LEU A 27 -23.84 0.00 14.80
N LYS A 28 -23.23 -0.24 15.95
CA LYS A 28 -23.21 -1.55 16.64
C LYS A 28 -22.79 -2.68 15.71
N ARG A 29 -21.74 -2.46 14.95
CA ARG A 29 -21.17 -3.38 13.97
C ARG A 29 -21.94 -3.39 12.63
N VAL A 30 -21.19 -3.30 11.54
CA VAL A 30 -21.66 -3.58 10.19
C VAL A 30 -21.52 -5.08 9.92
N PHE A 31 -22.61 -5.72 9.50
CA PHE A 31 -22.65 -7.16 9.20
C PHE A 31 -22.64 -7.46 7.70
N ALA A 32 -23.29 -6.62 6.91
CA ALA A 32 -23.42 -6.84 5.48
C ALA A 32 -23.46 -5.52 4.70
N LEU A 33 -22.94 -5.56 3.49
CA LEU A 33 -22.95 -4.46 2.52
C LEU A 33 -23.48 -4.99 1.20
N ILE A 34 -24.28 -4.17 0.49
CA ILE A 34 -24.73 -4.48 -0.86
C ILE A 34 -24.87 -3.21 -1.68
N GLU A 35 -24.38 -3.26 -2.91
CA GLU A 35 -24.51 -2.20 -3.90
C GLU A 35 -25.86 -2.33 -4.63
N MET A 36 -26.61 -1.25 -4.71
CA MET A 36 -27.88 -1.13 -5.41
C MET A 36 -27.69 -0.52 -6.81
N PRO A 37 -28.64 -0.68 -7.75
CA PRO A 37 -28.49 -0.21 -9.15
C PRO A 37 -28.25 1.28 -9.32
N ASP A 38 -28.69 2.09 -8.34
CA ASP A 38 -28.58 3.55 -8.37
C ASP A 38 -27.29 4.04 -7.72
N ASN A 39 -26.22 3.20 -7.69
CA ASN A 39 -24.93 3.43 -7.00
C ASN A 39 -25.07 3.67 -5.49
N GLU A 40 -26.24 3.37 -4.91
CA GLU A 40 -26.40 3.41 -3.46
C GLU A 40 -25.76 2.20 -2.78
N LEU A 41 -25.05 2.42 -1.69
CA LEU A 41 -24.56 1.35 -0.83
C LEU A 41 -25.54 1.13 0.34
N TRP A 42 -26.17 -0.02 0.38
CA TRP A 42 -27.00 -0.39 1.52
C TRP A 42 -26.20 -1.16 2.57
N VAL A 43 -26.40 -0.80 3.83
CA VAL A 43 -25.57 -1.20 4.97
C VAL A 43 -26.43 -1.86 6.04
N GLY A 44 -26.19 -3.15 6.24
CA GLY A 44 -26.82 -3.93 7.31
C GLY A 44 -26.01 -3.83 8.61
N THR A 45 -26.62 -3.33 9.66
CA THR A 45 -25.95 -3.06 10.94
C THR A 45 -26.72 -3.65 12.13
N GLY A 46 -26.08 -3.66 13.31
CA GLY A 46 -26.76 -4.00 14.57
C GLY A 46 -27.85 -3.01 15.00
N MET A 47 -27.92 -1.83 14.38
CA MET A 47 -28.94 -0.81 14.61
C MET A 47 -30.07 -0.84 13.59
N GLY A 48 -29.97 -1.66 12.54
CA GLY A 48 -30.94 -1.75 11.45
C GLY A 48 -30.32 -1.55 10.09
N LEU A 49 -31.10 -1.06 9.14
CA LEU A 49 -30.73 -0.82 7.76
C LEU A 49 -30.38 0.65 7.54
N PHE A 50 -29.25 0.89 6.88
CA PHE A 50 -28.81 2.21 6.48
C PHE A 50 -28.48 2.23 4.98
N ARG A 51 -28.44 3.42 4.39
CA ARG A 51 -27.94 3.65 3.03
C ARG A 51 -26.89 4.76 3.01
N LEU A 52 -25.99 4.67 2.07
CA LEU A 52 -25.12 5.73 1.62
C LEU A 52 -25.49 5.97 0.16
N ALA A 53 -26.05 7.14 -0.14
CA ALA A 53 -26.33 7.57 -1.51
C ALA A 53 -25.01 7.93 -2.19
N ASP A 54 -24.95 7.95 -3.52
CA ASP A 54 -23.75 8.19 -4.32
C ASP A 54 -23.08 9.54 -4.00
N ASP A 55 -23.89 10.55 -3.67
CA ASP A 55 -23.46 11.91 -3.36
C ASP A 55 -23.42 12.24 -1.84
N ALA A 56 -23.66 11.25 -0.98
CA ALA A 56 -23.82 11.47 0.46
C ALA A 56 -22.47 11.34 1.22
N GLU A 57 -22.21 12.29 2.09
CA GLU A 57 -21.09 12.23 3.05
C GLU A 57 -21.42 11.38 4.30
N LYS A 58 -22.67 10.98 4.49
CA LYS A 58 -23.17 10.35 5.72
C LYS A 58 -24.18 9.25 5.42
N LEU A 59 -24.24 8.30 6.36
CA LEU A 59 -25.21 7.22 6.36
C LEU A 59 -26.57 7.69 6.84
N GLU A 60 -27.61 7.39 6.08
CA GLU A 60 -29.01 7.61 6.43
C GLU A 60 -29.69 6.30 6.84
N ARG A 61 -30.55 6.35 7.84
CA ARG A 61 -31.31 5.17 8.27
C ARG A 61 -32.51 4.91 7.36
N LEU A 62 -32.60 3.71 6.80
CA LEU A 62 -33.72 3.28 5.97
C LEU A 62 -34.79 2.55 6.78
N ALA A 63 -36.08 2.85 6.50
CA ALA A 63 -37.26 2.19 7.07
C ALA A 63 -37.16 1.98 8.60
N PRO A 64 -36.83 3.02 9.42
CA PRO A 64 -36.61 2.86 10.87
C PRO A 64 -37.84 2.35 11.62
N GLU A 65 -39.06 2.62 11.14
CA GLU A 65 -40.32 2.16 11.75
C GLU A 65 -40.60 0.67 11.50
N MET A 66 -40.02 0.12 10.41
CA MET A 66 -40.24 -1.27 10.01
C MET A 66 -39.08 -2.16 10.47
N ILE A 67 -37.86 -1.79 10.14
CA ILE A 67 -36.66 -2.58 10.43
C ILE A 67 -36.00 -2.06 11.72
N THR A 68 -36.49 -2.59 12.85
CA THR A 68 -36.09 -2.18 14.21
C THR A 68 -35.00 -3.07 14.83
N SER A 69 -34.56 -4.14 14.14
CA SER A 69 -33.56 -5.09 14.61
C SER A 69 -32.34 -5.14 13.69
N GLY A 70 -31.25 -5.76 14.16
CA GLY A 70 -30.04 -5.92 13.36
C GLY A 70 -30.29 -6.62 12.03
N VAL A 71 -29.61 -6.12 10.99
CA VAL A 71 -29.60 -6.64 9.61
C VAL A 71 -28.28 -7.36 9.38
N HIS A 72 -28.34 -8.66 9.09
CA HIS A 72 -27.16 -9.53 9.03
C HIS A 72 -26.78 -10.00 7.62
N ALA A 73 -27.74 -10.02 6.69
CA ALA A 73 -27.48 -10.55 5.36
C ALA A 73 -28.36 -9.88 4.29
N PHE A 74 -27.80 -9.82 3.09
CA PHE A 74 -28.51 -9.43 1.87
C PHE A 74 -28.41 -10.52 0.81
N CYS A 75 -29.46 -10.67 0.00
CA CYS A 75 -29.43 -11.46 -1.21
C CYS A 75 -30.31 -10.79 -2.27
N LYS A 76 -29.73 -10.40 -3.39
CA LYS A 76 -30.42 -9.75 -4.51
C LYS A 76 -30.68 -10.77 -5.60
N LEU A 77 -31.94 -10.92 -6.00
CA LEU A 77 -32.38 -11.84 -7.04
C LEU A 77 -33.22 -11.06 -8.06
N GLY A 78 -32.60 -10.69 -9.18
CA GLY A 78 -33.22 -9.76 -10.14
C GLY A 78 -33.51 -8.40 -9.49
N ASP A 79 -34.77 -7.96 -9.56
CA ASP A 79 -35.22 -6.68 -8.99
C ASP A 79 -35.69 -6.80 -7.52
N VAL A 80 -35.55 -7.96 -6.90
CA VAL A 80 -35.98 -8.20 -5.53
C VAL A 80 -34.78 -8.33 -4.60
N LEU A 81 -34.76 -7.55 -3.52
CA LEU A 81 -33.76 -7.65 -2.47
C LEU A 81 -34.36 -8.32 -1.23
N TYR A 82 -33.71 -9.38 -0.77
CA TYR A 82 -34.01 -10.06 0.48
C TYR A 82 -33.08 -9.55 1.58
N VAL A 83 -33.62 -9.12 2.70
CA VAL A 83 -32.93 -8.53 3.85
C VAL A 83 -33.14 -9.44 5.07
N GLY A 84 -32.08 -10.14 5.48
CA GLY A 84 -32.10 -11.04 6.63
C GLY A 84 -31.87 -10.30 7.95
N THR A 85 -32.77 -10.43 8.89
CA THR A 85 -32.73 -9.74 10.17
C THR A 85 -32.81 -10.69 11.37
N GLU A 86 -32.66 -10.16 12.58
CA GLU A 86 -32.90 -10.91 13.85
C GLU A 86 -34.37 -11.28 14.09
N LYS A 87 -35.30 -10.65 13.36
CA LYS A 87 -36.77 -10.81 13.54
C LYS A 87 -37.47 -11.34 12.29
N GLY A 88 -36.78 -11.93 11.35
CA GLY A 88 -37.32 -12.48 10.13
C GLY A 88 -36.64 -11.93 8.88
N LEU A 89 -37.33 -12.11 7.78
CA LEU A 89 -36.88 -11.69 6.44
C LEU A 89 -37.73 -10.51 5.98
N TYR A 90 -37.07 -9.49 5.40
CA TYR A 90 -37.79 -8.45 4.67
C TYR A 90 -37.52 -8.62 3.18
N VAL A 91 -38.56 -8.45 2.38
CA VAL A 91 -38.51 -8.49 0.93
C VAL A 91 -38.71 -7.07 0.41
N TYR A 92 -37.73 -6.51 -0.29
CA TYR A 92 -37.83 -5.19 -0.87
C TYR A 92 -38.01 -5.31 -2.39
N LYS A 93 -39.11 -4.72 -2.90
CA LYS A 93 -39.45 -4.71 -4.30
C LYS A 93 -40.20 -3.43 -4.65
N GLY A 94 -39.79 -2.72 -5.70
CA GLY A 94 -40.48 -1.53 -6.17
C GLY A 94 -40.69 -0.44 -5.12
N GLY A 95 -39.71 -0.23 -4.22
CA GLY A 95 -39.80 0.78 -3.16
C GLY A 95 -40.50 0.36 -1.88
N VAL A 96 -41.00 -0.87 -1.78
CA VAL A 96 -41.81 -1.34 -0.64
C VAL A 96 -41.13 -2.51 0.06
N PHE A 97 -41.12 -2.49 1.40
CA PHE A 97 -40.73 -3.60 2.24
C PHE A 97 -41.92 -4.44 2.68
N GLU A 98 -41.77 -5.74 2.51
CA GLU A 98 -42.73 -6.75 3.06
C GLU A 98 -41.99 -7.60 4.09
N HIS A 99 -42.61 -7.82 5.27
CA HIS A 99 -42.06 -8.64 6.34
C HIS A 99 -42.54 -10.08 6.26
N VAL A 100 -41.60 -11.02 6.23
CA VAL A 100 -41.86 -12.47 6.17
C VAL A 100 -41.25 -13.16 7.40
N LEU A 101 -42.09 -13.78 8.23
CA LEU A 101 -41.59 -14.62 9.31
C LEU A 101 -41.11 -15.97 8.77
N VAL A 102 -39.87 -16.34 9.08
CA VAL A 102 -39.28 -17.64 8.70
C VAL A 102 -39.89 -18.78 9.48
N ASP A 103 -40.34 -18.51 10.71
CA ASP A 103 -41.13 -19.43 11.55
C ASP A 103 -42.32 -18.66 12.12
N LYS A 104 -43.50 -19.29 12.11
CA LYS A 104 -44.75 -18.69 12.64
C LYS A 104 -44.65 -18.28 14.10
N ASN A 105 -43.81 -18.98 14.90
CA ASN A 105 -43.52 -18.57 16.26
C ASN A 105 -42.51 -17.39 16.22
N VAL A 106 -42.96 -16.20 16.56
CA VAL A 106 -42.19 -14.95 16.56
C VAL A 106 -40.92 -15.06 17.41
N PHE A 107 -40.94 -15.85 18.49
CA PHE A 107 -39.79 -16.08 19.38
C PHE A 107 -38.86 -17.20 18.91
N SER A 108 -39.13 -17.81 17.75
CA SER A 108 -38.30 -18.88 17.22
C SER A 108 -36.93 -18.34 16.81
N ARG A 109 -35.86 -19.04 17.19
CA ARG A 109 -34.49 -18.74 16.72
C ARG A 109 -34.36 -18.87 15.22
N ALA A 110 -35.31 -19.52 14.53
CA ALA A 110 -35.33 -19.58 13.07
C ALA A 110 -35.62 -18.23 12.40
N ASN A 111 -36.24 -17.29 13.13
CA ASN A 111 -36.44 -15.92 12.64
C ASN A 111 -35.18 -15.08 12.66
N PHE A 112 -34.13 -15.53 13.32
CA PHE A 112 -32.83 -14.86 13.23
C PHE A 112 -32.04 -15.37 12.01
N VAL A 113 -32.15 -14.65 10.89
CA VAL A 113 -31.51 -14.98 9.61
C VAL A 113 -30.08 -14.41 9.61
N THR A 114 -29.09 -15.29 9.51
CA THR A 114 -27.69 -14.95 9.62
C THR A 114 -26.97 -14.88 8.26
N GLY A 115 -27.54 -15.55 7.25
CA GLY A 115 -26.98 -15.57 5.89
C GLY A 115 -27.99 -16.11 4.88
N MET A 116 -27.77 -15.80 3.62
CA MET A 116 -28.62 -16.21 2.52
C MET A 116 -27.78 -16.55 1.28
N VAL A 117 -28.23 -17.55 0.52
CA VAL A 117 -27.60 -17.90 -0.76
C VAL A 117 -28.65 -18.41 -1.75
N GLU A 118 -28.55 -18.00 -3.00
CA GLU A 118 -29.37 -18.47 -4.08
C GLU A 118 -29.14 -19.96 -4.35
N GLY A 119 -30.24 -20.70 -4.46
CA GLY A 119 -30.29 -22.11 -4.87
C GLY A 119 -30.76 -22.26 -6.30
N GLU A 120 -30.94 -23.50 -6.73
CA GLU A 120 -31.52 -23.85 -8.02
C GLU A 120 -33.06 -23.80 -7.94
N ASN A 121 -33.71 -23.69 -9.10
CA ASN A 121 -35.17 -23.77 -9.25
C ASN A 121 -35.95 -22.76 -8.41
N GLY A 122 -35.48 -21.53 -8.27
CA GLY A 122 -36.18 -20.48 -7.52
C GLY A 122 -36.26 -20.75 -6.01
N ILE A 123 -35.21 -21.30 -5.42
CA ILE A 123 -35.08 -21.53 -3.99
C ILE A 123 -34.04 -20.53 -3.42
N LEU A 124 -34.39 -19.85 -2.33
CA LEU A 124 -33.46 -19.09 -1.50
C LEU A 124 -33.18 -19.89 -0.23
N TRP A 125 -31.90 -20.22 -0.01
CA TRP A 125 -31.44 -20.90 1.21
C TRP A 125 -31.10 -19.89 2.30
N LEU A 126 -31.57 -20.16 3.51
CA LEU A 126 -31.42 -19.31 4.69
C LEU A 126 -30.66 -20.05 5.78
N SER A 127 -29.50 -19.57 6.19
CA SER A 127 -28.92 -19.97 7.47
C SER A 127 -29.55 -19.17 8.60
N THR A 128 -29.90 -19.84 9.66
CA THR A 128 -30.54 -19.22 10.82
C THR A 128 -29.94 -19.73 12.13
N MET A 129 -30.20 -19.03 13.21
CA MET A 129 -29.87 -19.52 14.55
C MET A 129 -30.69 -20.76 14.95
N GLY A 130 -31.72 -21.10 14.20
CA GLY A 130 -32.58 -22.27 14.38
C GLY A 130 -32.43 -23.34 13.29
N GLY A 131 -31.30 -23.37 12.58
CA GLY A 131 -31.01 -24.36 11.54
C GLY A 131 -31.11 -23.82 10.12
N LEU A 132 -31.02 -24.72 9.12
CA LEU A 132 -31.17 -24.41 7.70
C LEU A 132 -32.63 -24.38 7.29
N LYS A 133 -32.99 -23.36 6.51
CA LYS A 133 -34.31 -23.19 5.92
C LYS A 133 -34.19 -22.97 4.42
N SER A 134 -35.26 -23.24 3.67
CA SER A 134 -35.37 -22.79 2.28
C SER A 134 -36.68 -22.06 2.06
N LEU A 135 -36.62 -20.97 1.34
CA LEU A 135 -37.77 -20.21 0.85
C LEU A 135 -37.95 -20.48 -0.64
N ARG A 136 -39.11 -20.98 -1.04
CA ARG A 136 -39.43 -21.09 -2.47
C ARG A 136 -40.03 -19.76 -2.95
N LEU A 137 -39.42 -19.19 -3.99
CA LEU A 137 -39.76 -17.84 -4.46
C LEU A 137 -41.12 -17.75 -5.14
N SER A 138 -41.63 -18.85 -5.72
CA SER A 138 -42.90 -18.88 -6.45
C SER A 138 -44.14 -18.77 -5.60
N ASP A 139 -44.14 -19.35 -4.38
CA ASP A 139 -45.27 -19.43 -3.46
C ASP A 139 -44.94 -18.97 -2.05
N GLN A 140 -43.72 -18.47 -1.81
CA GLN A 140 -43.20 -18.02 -0.53
C GLN A 140 -43.25 -19.10 0.58
N SER A 141 -43.30 -20.38 0.21
CA SER A 141 -43.34 -21.49 1.15
C SER A 141 -41.95 -21.71 1.78
N ILE A 142 -41.93 -21.90 3.11
CA ILE A 142 -40.71 -22.13 3.86
C ILE A 142 -40.62 -23.58 4.30
N THR A 143 -39.49 -24.24 3.99
CA THR A 143 -39.19 -25.62 4.39
C THR A 143 -38.05 -25.62 5.40
N SER A 144 -38.20 -26.40 6.49
CA SER A 144 -37.21 -26.57 7.54
C SER A 144 -36.46 -27.88 7.37
N PHE A 145 -35.12 -27.82 7.56
CA PHE A 145 -34.27 -29.02 7.51
C PHE A 145 -33.65 -29.29 8.90
N SER A 146 -33.72 -30.54 9.36
CA SER A 146 -33.15 -30.94 10.65
C SER A 146 -31.78 -31.60 10.43
N ASP A 147 -30.72 -31.05 11.04
CA ASP A 147 -29.35 -31.55 10.88
C ASP A 147 -29.05 -32.76 11.81
N LYS A 148 -29.73 -32.90 12.96
CA LYS A 148 -29.49 -33.95 13.96
C LYS A 148 -28.04 -34.15 14.39
N LEU A 149 -27.18 -33.16 14.08
CA LEU A 149 -25.72 -33.20 14.34
C LEU A 149 -25.38 -32.77 15.76
N ALA A 150 -26.24 -32.01 16.40
CA ALA A 150 -26.03 -31.55 17.77
C ALA A 150 -26.26 -32.68 18.77
N LYS A 151 -25.42 -32.79 19.80
CA LYS A 151 -25.47 -33.82 20.85
C LYS A 151 -26.80 -33.87 21.63
N ASN A 152 -27.52 -32.75 21.71
CA ASN A 152 -28.79 -32.61 22.41
C ASN A 152 -30.02 -32.81 21.49
N GLY A 153 -29.82 -33.22 20.24
CA GLY A 153 -30.88 -33.43 19.26
C GLY A 153 -31.55 -32.16 18.72
N GLN A 154 -31.08 -30.98 19.10
CA GLN A 154 -31.50 -29.71 18.52
C GLN A 154 -30.71 -29.41 17.22
N ASN A 155 -31.28 -28.54 16.36
CA ASN A 155 -30.56 -28.07 15.20
C ASN A 155 -29.39 -27.17 15.60
N LEU A 156 -28.30 -27.24 14.84
CA LEU A 156 -27.15 -26.34 14.97
C LEU A 156 -27.57 -24.91 14.61
N SER A 157 -26.87 -23.94 15.22
CA SER A 157 -26.95 -22.54 14.81
C SER A 157 -25.93 -22.27 13.77
N PHE A 158 -26.33 -21.74 12.62
CA PHE A 158 -25.45 -21.39 11.51
C PHE A 158 -25.28 -19.87 11.46
N TYR A 159 -24.04 -19.41 11.30
CA TYR A 159 -23.67 -18.00 11.31
C TYR A 159 -23.37 -17.42 9.93
N ASN A 160 -23.02 -18.29 8.99
CA ASN A 160 -22.75 -17.93 7.60
C ASN A 160 -23.08 -19.10 6.70
N ILE A 161 -23.24 -18.83 5.41
CA ILE A 161 -23.63 -19.80 4.40
C ILE A 161 -23.00 -19.44 3.06
N THR A 162 -22.55 -20.44 2.31
CA THR A 162 -22.14 -20.30 0.91
C THR A 162 -22.50 -21.55 0.13
N ARG A 163 -22.56 -21.45 -1.21
CA ARG A 163 -22.90 -22.57 -2.10
C ARG A 163 -21.86 -22.78 -3.18
N ILE A 164 -21.50 -24.02 -3.42
CA ILE A 164 -20.69 -24.44 -4.56
C ILE A 164 -21.39 -25.65 -5.23
N GLY A 165 -21.92 -25.47 -6.42
CA GLY A 165 -22.75 -26.46 -7.10
C GLY A 165 -23.99 -26.84 -6.28
N SER A 166 -24.22 -28.17 -6.07
CA SER A 166 -25.30 -28.69 -5.23
C SER A 166 -25.00 -28.71 -3.73
N LYS A 167 -23.82 -28.25 -3.31
CA LYS A 167 -23.33 -28.30 -1.93
C LYS A 167 -23.48 -26.96 -1.25
N ILE A 168 -24.11 -26.95 -0.07
CA ILE A 168 -24.26 -25.79 0.80
C ILE A 168 -23.34 -25.96 2.00
N PHE A 169 -22.45 -25.02 2.20
CA PHE A 169 -21.53 -24.97 3.33
C PHE A 169 -21.98 -23.96 4.33
N MET A 170 -21.95 -24.33 5.62
CA MET A 170 -22.39 -23.49 6.73
C MET A 170 -21.38 -23.52 7.85
N GLY A 171 -21.09 -22.36 8.41
CA GLY A 171 -20.21 -22.20 9.55
C GLY A 171 -20.97 -22.20 10.86
N THR A 172 -20.38 -22.79 11.90
CA THR A 172 -20.91 -22.84 13.25
C THR A 172 -19.95 -22.19 14.26
N MET A 173 -20.45 -21.89 15.47
CA MET A 173 -19.63 -21.32 16.56
C MET A 173 -18.98 -22.37 17.45
N SER A 174 -19.15 -23.65 17.20
CA SER A 174 -18.62 -24.70 18.08
C SER A 174 -18.42 -26.05 17.42
N SER A 175 -18.99 -26.25 16.25
CA SER A 175 -19.08 -27.56 15.60
C SER A 175 -18.34 -27.64 14.26
N GLY A 176 -17.60 -26.58 13.92
CA GLY A 176 -16.83 -26.50 12.70
C GLY A 176 -17.68 -26.24 11.46
N LEU A 177 -17.22 -26.73 10.34
CA LEU A 177 -17.82 -26.58 9.02
C LEU A 177 -18.81 -27.72 8.75
N VAL A 178 -20.03 -27.36 8.35
CA VAL A 178 -21.13 -28.29 8.04
C VAL A 178 -21.47 -28.20 6.57
N LEU A 179 -21.63 -29.35 5.93
CA LEU A 179 -22.09 -29.54 4.57
C LEU A 179 -23.53 -30.02 4.55
N PHE A 180 -24.37 -29.42 3.72
CA PHE A 180 -25.67 -29.93 3.30
C PHE A 180 -25.65 -30.17 1.77
N ASP A 181 -25.89 -31.40 1.39
CA ASP A 181 -26.01 -31.78 -0.02
C ASP A 181 -27.50 -31.66 -0.43
N THR A 182 -27.79 -30.79 -1.40
CA THR A 182 -29.18 -30.47 -1.81
C THR A 182 -29.84 -31.61 -2.55
N ALA A 183 -29.08 -32.51 -3.20
CA ALA A 183 -29.58 -33.64 -3.95
C ALA A 183 -30.03 -34.78 -3.00
N SER A 184 -29.17 -35.14 -2.04
CA SER A 184 -29.47 -36.20 -1.06
C SER A 184 -30.23 -35.69 0.16
N LYS A 185 -30.32 -34.37 0.37
CA LYS A 185 -30.88 -33.70 1.57
C LYS A 185 -30.23 -34.17 2.87
N HIS A 186 -28.92 -34.49 2.79
CA HIS A 186 -28.16 -35.00 3.92
C HIS A 186 -27.20 -33.98 4.49
N PHE A 187 -27.10 -33.90 5.83
CA PHE A 187 -26.15 -33.12 6.57
C PHE A 187 -24.94 -33.97 6.95
N SER A 188 -23.75 -33.42 6.83
CA SER A 188 -22.51 -34.00 7.33
C SER A 188 -21.58 -32.93 7.89
N ARG A 189 -20.71 -33.31 8.83
CA ARG A 189 -19.55 -32.49 9.15
C ARG A 189 -18.60 -32.58 7.98
N TYR A 190 -18.08 -31.42 7.60
CA TYR A 190 -17.09 -31.37 6.50
C TYR A 190 -15.66 -31.49 7.06
N LEU A 191 -14.66 -31.04 6.33
CA LEU A 191 -13.25 -31.13 6.74
C LEU A 191 -13.00 -30.42 8.08
N ASP A 192 -12.17 -31.04 8.93
CA ASP A 192 -11.69 -30.41 10.16
C ASP A 192 -10.60 -29.41 9.81
N VAL A 193 -10.84 -28.14 10.10
CA VAL A 193 -9.90 -27.04 9.93
C VAL A 193 -9.18 -26.67 11.24
N GLY A 194 -9.23 -27.57 12.25
CA GLY A 194 -8.57 -27.38 13.54
C GLY A 194 -9.18 -26.29 14.41
N CYS A 195 -10.41 -25.83 14.09
CA CYS A 195 -11.15 -24.83 14.86
C CYS A 195 -12.65 -25.07 14.78
N GLY A 196 -13.31 -25.03 15.93
CA GLY A 196 -14.76 -25.19 16.01
C GLY A 196 -15.56 -23.95 15.60
N VAL A 197 -14.95 -22.78 15.58
CA VAL A 197 -15.56 -21.50 15.26
C VAL A 197 -15.26 -21.13 13.82
N ILE A 198 -16.26 -21.20 12.95
CA ILE A 198 -16.18 -20.74 11.56
C ILE A 198 -16.86 -19.39 11.48
N SER A 199 -16.05 -18.34 11.41
CA SER A 199 -16.49 -16.94 11.49
C SER A 199 -16.76 -16.32 10.13
N ALA A 200 -16.14 -16.86 9.05
CA ALA A 200 -16.35 -16.37 7.70
C ALA A 200 -16.36 -17.51 6.68
N LEU A 201 -17.22 -17.40 5.67
CA LEU A 201 -17.26 -18.30 4.52
C LEU A 201 -17.45 -17.50 3.23
N SER A 202 -16.69 -17.84 2.21
CA SER A 202 -16.86 -17.37 0.84
C SER A 202 -16.51 -18.51 -0.13
N GLY A 203 -16.88 -18.38 -1.39
CA GLY A 203 -16.54 -19.37 -2.41
C GLY A 203 -16.47 -18.73 -3.79
N ASP A 204 -15.66 -19.31 -4.69
CA ASP A 204 -15.52 -18.87 -6.10
C ASP A 204 -16.69 -19.33 -7.00
N GLY A 205 -17.67 -20.02 -6.44
CA GLY A 205 -18.79 -20.62 -7.18
C GLY A 205 -18.43 -21.85 -8.02
N LYS A 206 -17.15 -22.23 -8.13
CA LYS A 206 -16.64 -23.35 -8.96
C LYS A 206 -16.14 -24.52 -8.11
N ASP A 207 -15.04 -24.35 -7.40
CA ASP A 207 -14.37 -25.42 -6.63
C ASP A 207 -13.78 -24.95 -5.30
N LEU A 208 -13.40 -23.67 -5.17
CA LEU A 208 -12.69 -23.17 -4.00
C LEU A 208 -13.64 -22.65 -2.95
N LEU A 209 -13.47 -23.14 -1.74
CA LEU A 209 -14.13 -22.67 -0.53
C LEU A 209 -13.09 -21.98 0.39
N TYR A 210 -13.36 -20.74 0.76
CA TYR A 210 -12.57 -19.93 1.67
C TYR A 210 -13.19 -19.96 3.06
N VAL A 211 -12.44 -20.43 4.04
CA VAL A 211 -12.92 -20.64 5.40
C VAL A 211 -12.11 -19.83 6.39
N GLY A 212 -12.70 -18.77 6.91
CA GLY A 212 -12.14 -17.97 8.00
C GLY A 212 -12.54 -18.55 9.35
N THR A 213 -11.59 -18.63 10.28
CA THR A 213 -11.78 -19.18 11.61
C THR A 213 -11.46 -18.16 12.69
N ASP A 214 -12.01 -18.31 13.87
CA ASP A 214 -11.62 -17.53 15.03
C ASP A 214 -10.58 -18.30 15.85
N GLY A 215 -9.32 -18.13 15.49
CA GLY A 215 -8.14 -18.69 16.18
C GLY A 215 -7.25 -19.62 15.37
N ASN A 216 -7.60 -19.95 14.09
CA ASN A 216 -6.77 -20.83 13.25
C ASN A 216 -6.53 -20.30 11.83
N GLY A 217 -6.77 -18.98 11.59
CA GLY A 217 -6.49 -18.33 10.32
C GLY A 217 -7.50 -18.61 9.22
N VAL A 218 -7.05 -18.60 7.96
CA VAL A 218 -7.85 -18.84 6.75
C VAL A 218 -7.42 -20.13 6.07
N HIS A 219 -8.39 -20.96 5.71
CA HIS A 219 -8.17 -22.23 5.00
C HIS A 219 -8.81 -22.18 3.62
N PHE A 220 -8.10 -22.69 2.65
CA PHE A 220 -8.52 -22.80 1.25
C PHE A 220 -8.76 -24.27 0.95
N ILE A 221 -10.00 -24.59 0.60
CA ILE A 221 -10.44 -25.97 0.41
C ILE A 221 -10.85 -26.19 -1.04
N SER A 222 -10.28 -27.15 -1.71
CA SER A 222 -10.83 -27.70 -2.97
C SER A 222 -11.99 -28.64 -2.63
N VAL A 223 -13.18 -28.29 -3.10
CA VAL A 223 -14.42 -29.06 -2.85
C VAL A 223 -14.43 -30.34 -3.65
N SER A 224 -13.90 -30.36 -4.86
CA SER A 224 -13.76 -31.55 -5.72
C SER A 224 -12.78 -32.55 -5.14
N ARG A 225 -11.64 -32.07 -4.62
CA ARG A 225 -10.57 -32.91 -4.03
C ARG A 225 -10.81 -33.23 -2.56
N GLN A 226 -11.78 -32.60 -1.92
CA GLN A 226 -12.14 -32.72 -0.49
C GLN A 226 -10.90 -32.57 0.44
N ARG A 227 -10.05 -31.56 0.19
CA ARG A 227 -8.86 -31.30 1.00
C ARG A 227 -8.56 -29.83 1.13
N VAL A 228 -7.92 -29.47 2.24
CA VAL A 228 -7.29 -28.15 2.41
C VAL A 228 -6.08 -28.09 1.47
N ILE A 229 -6.07 -27.11 0.57
CA ILE A 229 -4.97 -26.90 -0.40
C ILE A 229 -3.96 -25.85 0.08
N ARG A 230 -4.43 -24.89 0.90
CA ARG A 230 -3.57 -23.83 1.44
C ARG A 230 -4.15 -23.34 2.79
N THR A 231 -3.28 -22.85 3.65
CA THR A 231 -3.69 -22.22 4.92
C THR A 231 -2.82 -20.99 5.17
N PHE A 232 -3.44 -19.86 5.52
CA PHE A 232 -2.72 -18.69 6.01
C PHE A 232 -2.92 -18.60 7.53
N ARG A 233 -1.81 -18.48 8.26
CA ARG A 233 -1.80 -18.36 9.72
C ARG A 233 -0.87 -17.27 10.19
N HIS A 234 -1.22 -16.69 11.32
CA HIS A 234 -0.30 -15.89 12.11
C HIS A 234 0.50 -16.80 13.02
N ASP A 235 1.83 -16.74 12.92
CA ASP A 235 2.76 -17.40 13.82
C ASP A 235 3.60 -16.31 14.50
N ARG A 236 3.80 -16.42 15.80
CA ARG A 236 4.62 -15.46 16.59
C ARG A 236 6.11 -15.66 16.41
N GLU A 237 6.53 -16.86 16.03
CA GLU A 237 7.94 -17.27 15.89
C GLU A 237 8.42 -17.28 14.44
N ALA A 238 7.50 -17.27 13.48
CA ALA A 238 7.77 -17.21 12.05
C ALA A 238 7.24 -15.92 11.41
N ASP A 239 7.73 -15.61 10.22
CA ASP A 239 7.17 -14.53 9.41
C ASP A 239 5.72 -14.84 9.04
N SER A 240 4.81 -14.18 9.72
CA SER A 240 3.38 -14.42 9.59
C SER A 240 2.85 -14.00 8.23
N GLN A 241 2.09 -14.87 7.58
CA GLN A 241 1.41 -14.57 6.32
C GLN A 241 0.23 -13.61 6.50
N ILE A 242 -0.38 -13.60 7.69
CA ILE A 242 -1.49 -12.73 8.08
C ILE A 242 -1.25 -12.19 9.48
N ARG A 243 -1.85 -11.04 9.81
CA ARG A 243 -1.63 -10.35 11.11
C ARG A 243 -2.35 -10.97 12.30
N SER A 244 -3.34 -11.85 12.07
CA SER A 244 -4.10 -12.51 13.14
C SER A 244 -4.76 -13.81 12.68
N ASN A 245 -4.92 -14.77 13.62
CA ASN A 245 -5.67 -16.00 13.39
C ASN A 245 -7.19 -15.86 13.61
N SER A 246 -7.66 -14.69 14.11
CA SER A 246 -9.09 -14.40 14.30
C SER A 246 -9.63 -13.68 13.08
N VAL A 247 -10.12 -14.44 12.11
CA VAL A 247 -10.60 -13.97 10.81
C VAL A 247 -12.13 -13.88 10.83
N TYR A 248 -12.67 -12.69 10.54
CA TYR A 248 -14.12 -12.42 10.62
C TYR A 248 -14.78 -12.12 9.28
N SER A 249 -14.00 -11.88 8.23
CA SER A 249 -14.49 -11.70 6.87
C SER A 249 -13.46 -12.18 5.86
N VAL A 250 -13.92 -12.79 4.77
CA VAL A 250 -13.11 -13.23 3.64
C VAL A 250 -13.88 -12.91 2.36
N LEU A 251 -13.24 -12.21 1.45
CA LEU A 251 -13.80 -11.84 0.15
C LEU A 251 -12.73 -11.98 -0.92
N VAL A 252 -13.07 -12.57 -2.04
CA VAL A 252 -12.29 -12.48 -3.28
C VAL A 252 -13.01 -11.49 -4.19
N ASP A 253 -12.34 -10.42 -4.57
CA ASP A 253 -12.92 -9.40 -5.44
C ASP A 253 -12.88 -9.80 -6.92
N ARG A 254 -13.36 -8.89 -7.79
CA ARG A 254 -13.45 -9.12 -9.24
C ARG A 254 -12.08 -9.27 -9.91
N ASP A 255 -11.04 -8.68 -9.30
CA ASP A 255 -9.66 -8.72 -9.79
C ASP A 255 -8.86 -9.91 -9.23
N GLY A 256 -9.51 -10.77 -8.43
CA GLY A 256 -8.90 -11.94 -7.81
C GLY A 256 -8.10 -11.65 -6.56
N LEU A 257 -8.18 -10.43 -6.00
CA LEU A 257 -7.60 -10.11 -4.71
C LEU A 257 -8.40 -10.75 -3.59
N LEU A 258 -7.70 -11.43 -2.72
CA LEU A 258 -8.24 -11.95 -1.47
C LEU A 258 -8.15 -10.89 -0.38
N TRP A 259 -9.28 -10.51 0.18
CA TRP A 259 -9.40 -9.60 1.31
C TRP A 259 -9.74 -10.39 2.57
N ILE A 260 -9.00 -10.17 3.65
CA ILE A 260 -9.15 -10.86 4.93
C ILE A 260 -9.37 -9.83 6.02
N GLY A 261 -10.58 -9.78 6.59
CA GLY A 261 -10.92 -8.90 7.71
C GLY A 261 -10.71 -9.60 9.04
N PHE A 262 -10.03 -8.93 9.99
CA PHE A 262 -9.72 -9.47 11.31
C PHE A 262 -10.55 -8.84 12.42
N TYR A 263 -10.65 -9.53 13.53
CA TYR A 263 -11.21 -8.96 14.74
C TYR A 263 -10.30 -7.87 15.31
N GLN A 264 -10.72 -6.60 15.24
CA GLN A 264 -10.04 -5.40 15.78
C GLN A 264 -8.64 -5.09 15.21
N LEU A 265 -8.18 -5.76 14.15
CA LEU A 265 -6.84 -5.59 13.59
C LEU A 265 -6.84 -5.13 12.12
N GLY A 266 -8.00 -4.68 11.61
CA GLY A 266 -8.11 -4.17 10.23
C GLY A 266 -8.22 -5.27 9.20
N VAL A 267 -7.62 -5.04 8.02
CA VAL A 267 -7.76 -5.88 6.83
C VAL A 267 -6.39 -6.14 6.22
N ASP A 268 -6.15 -7.38 5.80
CA ASP A 268 -5.06 -7.74 4.88
C ASP A 268 -5.64 -8.07 3.51
N TYR A 269 -4.86 -7.89 2.47
CA TYR A 269 -5.22 -8.32 1.13
C TYR A 269 -4.01 -8.86 0.36
N THR A 270 -4.25 -9.79 -0.57
CA THR A 270 -3.21 -10.41 -1.39
C THR A 270 -3.78 -10.98 -2.69
N LEU A 271 -2.98 -11.06 -3.72
CA LEU A 271 -3.32 -11.76 -4.97
C LEU A 271 -3.19 -13.27 -4.73
N PHE A 272 -4.32 -13.92 -4.46
CA PHE A 272 -4.34 -15.33 -4.06
C PHE A 272 -4.19 -16.32 -5.21
N GLN A 273 -4.72 -15.99 -6.38
CA GLN A 273 -4.83 -16.92 -7.51
C GLN A 273 -3.67 -16.84 -8.51
N SER A 274 -2.70 -15.95 -8.30
CA SER A 274 -1.54 -15.86 -9.17
C SER A 274 -0.55 -16.97 -8.85
N ASP A 275 -0.44 -17.97 -9.72
CA ASP A 275 0.67 -18.93 -9.73
C ASP A 275 1.94 -18.32 -10.37
N LEU A 276 1.94 -17.00 -10.61
CA LEU A 276 3.06 -16.27 -11.23
C LEU A 276 4.34 -16.39 -10.39
N PHE A 277 4.21 -16.22 -9.07
CA PHE A 277 5.32 -16.40 -8.14
C PHE A 277 5.07 -17.54 -7.18
N SER A 278 6.05 -18.42 -7.02
CA SER A 278 6.10 -19.40 -5.95
C SER A 278 7.33 -19.16 -5.11
N THR A 279 7.20 -19.25 -3.79
CA THR A 279 8.28 -18.97 -2.85
C THR A 279 8.67 -20.22 -2.10
N TYR A 280 9.97 -20.42 -1.93
CA TYR A 280 10.56 -21.51 -1.19
C TYR A 280 11.40 -20.96 -0.07
N GLN A 281 10.84 -20.97 1.13
CA GLN A 281 11.52 -20.52 2.34
C GLN A 281 12.14 -21.71 3.04
N TYR A 282 13.40 -21.57 3.40
CA TYR A 282 14.19 -22.61 4.07
C TYR A 282 14.34 -22.28 5.55
N GLU A 283 13.21 -21.92 6.20
CA GLU A 283 13.18 -21.64 7.64
C GLU A 283 13.68 -22.84 8.44
N ASN A 284 14.45 -22.57 9.47
CA ASN A 284 15.01 -23.56 10.39
C ASN A 284 16.03 -24.54 9.79
N LEU A 285 16.52 -24.34 8.56
CA LEU A 285 17.59 -25.19 7.99
C LEU A 285 18.98 -24.79 8.50
N PHE A 286 19.17 -23.51 8.79
CA PHE A 286 20.41 -22.98 9.30
C PHE A 286 20.17 -22.32 10.68
N ASP A 287 21.22 -22.24 11.48
CA ASP A 287 21.15 -21.68 12.85
C ASP A 287 21.02 -20.14 12.87
N SER A 288 21.17 -19.49 11.72
CA SER A 288 20.98 -18.05 11.56
C SER A 288 19.60 -17.70 10.97
N ARG A 289 19.18 -16.48 11.25
CA ARG A 289 17.96 -15.90 10.63
C ARG A 289 18.20 -15.36 9.21
N ASP A 290 19.44 -15.48 8.67
CA ASP A 290 19.79 -15.02 7.32
C ASP A 290 19.47 -16.13 6.31
N MET A 291 18.28 -16.07 5.70
CA MET A 291 17.81 -16.98 4.67
C MET A 291 18.16 -16.53 3.24
N ALA A 292 19.02 -15.52 3.10
CA ALA A 292 19.38 -14.94 1.80
C ALA A 292 20.06 -15.97 0.91
N VAL A 293 19.45 -16.28 -0.23
CA VAL A 293 19.99 -17.20 -1.24
C VAL A 293 20.93 -16.44 -2.17
N ARG A 294 22.22 -16.83 -2.14
CA ARG A 294 23.33 -16.16 -2.85
C ARG A 294 23.73 -16.83 -4.16
N THR A 295 23.50 -18.14 -4.26
CA THR A 295 23.82 -18.92 -5.46
C THR A 295 22.91 -20.12 -5.57
N ILE A 296 22.62 -20.51 -6.80
CA ILE A 296 21.81 -21.67 -7.13
C ILE A 296 22.50 -22.42 -8.27
N ALA A 297 22.43 -23.78 -8.24
CA ALA A 297 22.89 -24.63 -9.32
C ALA A 297 21.92 -25.82 -9.47
N PHE A 298 21.31 -25.97 -10.64
CA PHE A 298 20.32 -27.00 -10.92
C PHE A 298 20.82 -27.91 -12.01
N HIS A 299 20.49 -29.22 -11.90
CA HIS A 299 20.69 -30.20 -12.93
C HIS A 299 19.63 -31.30 -12.83
N GLY A 300 18.70 -31.35 -13.80
CA GLY A 300 17.52 -32.19 -13.72
C GLY A 300 16.71 -31.96 -12.47
N SER A 301 16.42 -33.03 -11.70
CA SER A 301 15.72 -32.95 -10.42
C SER A 301 16.56 -32.40 -9.23
N GLN A 302 17.87 -32.27 -9.44
CA GLN A 302 18.82 -31.90 -8.40
C GLN A 302 18.99 -30.40 -8.31
N LYS A 303 18.93 -29.87 -7.07
CA LYS A 303 19.04 -28.46 -6.76
C LYS A 303 20.03 -28.22 -5.63
N LEU A 304 21.03 -27.38 -5.88
CA LEU A 304 21.96 -26.89 -4.88
C LEU A 304 21.66 -25.41 -4.64
N ILE A 305 21.47 -25.03 -3.37
CA ILE A 305 21.05 -23.69 -2.94
C ILE A 305 22.02 -23.20 -1.86
N GLY A 306 22.81 -22.19 -2.19
CA GLY A 306 23.84 -21.64 -1.31
C GLY A 306 23.38 -20.38 -0.58
N SER A 307 23.72 -20.30 0.71
CA SER A 307 23.40 -19.20 1.62
C SER A 307 24.63 -18.69 2.34
N ARG A 308 24.41 -17.86 3.38
CA ARG A 308 25.49 -17.39 4.26
C ARG A 308 26.03 -18.50 5.19
N ASP A 309 25.20 -19.47 5.57
CA ASP A 309 25.54 -20.45 6.60
C ASP A 309 25.79 -21.84 6.07
N GLY A 310 26.00 -21.95 4.75
CA GLY A 310 26.23 -23.19 4.05
C GLY A 310 25.34 -23.33 2.84
N PHE A 311 25.10 -24.57 2.41
CA PHE A 311 24.22 -24.88 1.30
C PHE A 311 23.36 -26.10 1.58
N VAL A 312 22.25 -26.15 0.85
CA VAL A 312 21.30 -27.27 0.84
C VAL A 312 21.38 -27.95 -0.51
N PHE A 313 21.38 -29.26 -0.51
CA PHE A 313 21.20 -30.08 -1.70
C PHE A 313 19.87 -30.82 -1.60
N ILE A 314 19.09 -30.78 -2.68
CA ILE A 314 17.78 -31.40 -2.79
C ILE A 314 17.74 -32.20 -4.09
N ASP A 315 17.29 -33.46 -4.07
CA ASP A 315 16.92 -34.23 -5.25
C ASP A 315 15.42 -34.52 -5.17
N GLU A 316 14.64 -33.86 -6.01
CA GLU A 316 13.17 -33.95 -6.02
C GLU A 316 12.67 -35.30 -6.57
N ALA A 317 13.49 -36.07 -7.32
CA ALA A 317 13.08 -37.34 -7.89
C ALA A 317 13.00 -38.44 -6.83
N ASP A 318 13.89 -38.44 -5.87
CA ASP A 318 13.96 -39.46 -4.80
C ASP A 318 13.74 -38.92 -3.40
N GLY A 319 13.53 -37.60 -3.30
CA GLY A 319 13.28 -36.89 -2.04
C GLY A 319 14.52 -36.76 -1.13
N ARG A 320 15.72 -36.93 -1.65
CA ARG A 320 16.95 -36.74 -0.90
C ARG A 320 17.15 -35.30 -0.55
N PHE A 321 17.53 -35.04 0.71
CA PHE A 321 17.74 -33.70 1.24
C PHE A 321 18.93 -33.74 2.19
N GLN A 322 19.91 -32.85 1.98
CA GLN A 322 21.07 -32.74 2.88
C GLN A 322 21.54 -31.29 3.04
N ILE A 323 21.89 -30.92 4.29
CA ILE A 323 22.45 -29.62 4.64
C ILE A 323 23.95 -29.77 4.87
N PHE A 324 24.72 -28.84 4.30
CA PHE A 324 26.16 -28.73 4.44
C PHE A 324 26.51 -27.40 5.10
N LYS A 325 27.07 -27.46 6.32
CA LYS A 325 27.50 -26.28 7.12
C LYS A 325 28.78 -26.57 7.88
N THR A 326 29.32 -25.58 8.58
CA THR A 326 30.46 -25.80 9.48
C THR A 326 30.13 -26.86 10.55
N PRO A 327 31.06 -27.74 10.94
CA PRO A 327 32.49 -27.72 10.60
C PRO A 327 32.87 -28.45 9.28
N ARG A 328 31.92 -28.94 8.48
CA ARG A 328 32.22 -29.58 7.19
C ARG A 328 32.82 -28.62 6.17
N LEU A 329 32.50 -27.30 6.28
CA LEU A 329 33.03 -26.26 5.44
C LEU A 329 34.02 -25.40 6.24
N ARG A 330 35.13 -25.00 5.62
CA ARG A 330 36.11 -24.07 6.22
C ARG A 330 35.54 -22.63 6.37
N ALA A 331 34.65 -22.25 5.48
CA ALA A 331 33.88 -21.03 5.55
C ALA A 331 32.41 -21.30 5.18
N SER A 332 31.49 -20.69 5.88
CA SER A 332 30.05 -20.91 5.73
C SER A 332 29.41 -20.13 4.60
N ILE A 333 30.00 -19.00 4.19
CA ILE A 333 29.39 -18.12 3.16
C ILE A 333 29.62 -18.70 1.77
N ILE A 334 28.54 -19.21 1.15
CA ILE A 334 28.57 -19.73 -0.21
C ILE A 334 28.21 -18.58 -1.16
N VAL A 335 29.11 -18.30 -2.12
CA VAL A 335 28.94 -17.15 -3.05
C VAL A 335 28.78 -17.55 -4.49
N SER A 336 29.21 -18.76 -4.87
CA SER A 336 29.09 -19.25 -6.24
C SER A 336 28.90 -20.77 -6.26
N SER A 337 28.16 -21.27 -7.25
CA SER A 337 28.00 -22.70 -7.51
C SER A 337 27.67 -22.94 -8.98
N CYS A 338 28.09 -24.08 -9.51
CA CYS A 338 27.70 -24.57 -10.83
C CYS A 338 27.73 -26.10 -10.89
N TYR A 339 26.98 -26.66 -11.84
CA TYR A 339 27.11 -28.05 -12.23
C TYR A 339 28.04 -28.15 -13.44
N PHE A 340 29.07 -29.00 -13.34
CA PHE A 340 30.06 -29.18 -14.39
C PHE A 340 30.65 -30.57 -14.31
N ASP A 341 30.82 -31.25 -15.44
CA ASP A 341 31.43 -32.58 -15.56
C ASP A 341 30.91 -33.63 -14.54
N GLY A 342 29.57 -33.68 -14.39
CA GLY A 342 28.90 -34.66 -13.52
C GLY A 342 28.91 -34.33 -12.03
N LYS A 343 29.40 -33.16 -11.61
CA LYS A 343 29.55 -32.76 -10.21
C LYS A 343 29.13 -31.30 -9.98
N TYR A 344 28.85 -30.99 -8.73
CA TYR A 344 28.61 -29.61 -8.27
C TYR A 344 29.91 -29.02 -7.73
N TYR A 345 30.28 -27.86 -8.25
CA TYR A 345 31.41 -27.07 -7.78
C TYR A 345 30.88 -25.92 -6.95
N ILE A 346 31.45 -25.69 -5.76
CA ILE A 346 30.98 -24.73 -4.77
C ILE A 346 32.11 -23.81 -4.36
N GLY A 347 31.93 -22.52 -4.59
CA GLY A 347 32.88 -21.48 -4.20
C GLY A 347 32.42 -20.75 -2.94
N THR A 348 33.35 -20.50 -2.03
CA THR A 348 33.10 -19.87 -0.75
C THR A 348 33.82 -18.52 -0.60
N TYR A 349 33.35 -17.71 0.36
CA TYR A 349 34.03 -16.49 0.77
C TYR A 349 35.03 -16.80 1.88
N GLY A 350 36.30 -17.09 1.52
CA GLY A 350 37.38 -17.32 2.48
C GLY A 350 37.66 -18.78 2.83
N GLY A 351 36.90 -19.76 2.33
CA GLY A 351 37.13 -21.19 2.56
C GLY A 351 37.58 -21.97 1.34
N GLY A 352 37.84 -21.30 0.24
CA GLY A 352 38.23 -21.94 -1.02
C GLY A 352 37.05 -22.58 -1.77
N MET A 353 37.34 -23.70 -2.40
CA MET A 353 36.42 -24.38 -3.31
C MET A 353 36.18 -25.83 -2.90
N TYR A 354 34.96 -26.32 -3.11
CA TYR A 354 34.53 -27.70 -2.84
C TYR A 354 33.90 -28.34 -4.06
N VAL A 355 33.87 -29.68 -4.06
CA VAL A 355 33.19 -30.47 -5.09
C VAL A 355 32.23 -31.45 -4.38
N LEU A 356 30.98 -31.43 -4.79
CA LEU A 356 29.94 -32.36 -4.33
C LEU A 356 29.53 -33.29 -5.46
N ASP A 357 29.58 -34.59 -5.19
CA ASP A 357 28.98 -35.63 -6.05
C ASP A 357 27.48 -35.72 -5.71
N GLY A 358 26.60 -35.33 -6.63
CA GLY A 358 25.15 -35.35 -6.43
C GLY A 358 24.52 -36.70 -6.25
N ALA A 359 25.17 -37.78 -6.75
CA ALA A 359 24.68 -39.16 -6.62
C ALA A 359 25.02 -39.76 -5.25
N THR A 360 26.23 -39.51 -4.74
CA THR A 360 26.72 -40.09 -3.47
C THR A 360 26.59 -39.15 -2.28
N LEU A 361 26.36 -37.87 -2.51
CA LEU A 361 26.38 -36.79 -1.53
C LEU A 361 27.73 -36.63 -0.80
N GLU A 362 28.80 -37.09 -1.46
CA GLU A 362 30.15 -36.92 -0.93
C GLU A 362 30.70 -35.56 -1.26
N LEU A 363 31.01 -34.78 -0.21
CA LEU A 363 31.63 -33.47 -0.31
C LEU A 363 33.15 -33.60 -0.14
N ARG A 364 33.92 -33.11 -1.10
CA ARG A 364 35.39 -33.13 -1.08
C ARG A 364 35.94 -31.74 -1.33
N ASP A 365 37.16 -31.52 -0.84
CA ASP A 365 37.93 -30.35 -1.25
C ASP A 365 38.22 -30.39 -2.76
N PHE A 366 38.34 -29.21 -3.37
CA PHE A 366 38.79 -29.15 -4.77
C PHE A 366 40.19 -29.77 -4.91
N GLU A 367 40.41 -30.56 -5.94
CA GLU A 367 41.61 -31.38 -6.12
C GLU A 367 42.92 -30.60 -6.29
N ILE A 368 42.84 -29.30 -6.61
CA ILE A 368 44.01 -28.45 -6.73
C ILE A 368 44.32 -27.79 -5.37
N ALA A 369 45.32 -28.37 -4.68
CA ALA A 369 45.77 -27.95 -3.36
C ALA A 369 46.67 -26.69 -3.40
N SER A 370 46.14 -25.56 -3.86
CA SER A 370 46.84 -24.29 -3.86
C SER A 370 45.91 -23.13 -3.52
N GLU A 371 46.50 -22.04 -3.05
CA GLU A 371 45.75 -20.80 -2.98
C GLU A 371 45.35 -20.34 -4.40
N PRO A 372 44.14 -19.82 -4.62
CA PRO A 372 43.07 -19.50 -3.63
C PRO A 372 42.08 -20.66 -3.35
N PHE A 373 42.30 -21.86 -3.84
CA PHE A 373 41.29 -22.93 -3.78
C PHE A 373 41.11 -23.54 -2.40
N GLN A 374 42.10 -23.39 -1.51
CA GLN A 374 41.99 -23.91 -0.14
C GLN A 374 41.46 -22.90 0.87
N HIS A 375 41.84 -21.62 0.76
CA HIS A 375 41.53 -20.58 1.75
C HIS A 375 41.16 -19.24 1.14
N GLY A 376 41.06 -19.11 -0.18
CA GLY A 376 40.75 -17.87 -0.85
C GLY A 376 39.24 -17.63 -1.05
N HIS A 377 38.96 -16.54 -1.76
CA HIS A 377 37.60 -16.14 -2.14
C HIS A 377 37.33 -16.59 -3.59
N ILE A 378 36.28 -17.38 -3.79
CA ILE A 378 35.83 -17.87 -5.10
C ILE A 378 34.49 -17.19 -5.42
N PHE A 379 34.54 -16.11 -6.18
CA PHE A 379 33.38 -15.24 -6.41
C PHE A 379 32.44 -15.75 -7.50
N VAL A 380 32.99 -16.37 -8.56
CA VAL A 380 32.20 -16.85 -9.69
C VAL A 380 32.74 -18.13 -10.28
N LEU A 381 31.85 -19.03 -10.65
CA LEU A 381 32.13 -20.30 -11.33
C LEU A 381 31.26 -20.36 -12.60
N ARG A 382 31.91 -20.50 -13.78
CA ARG A 382 31.23 -20.58 -15.07
C ARG A 382 31.79 -21.67 -15.96
N PRO A 383 31.00 -22.69 -16.29
CA PRO A 383 31.37 -23.60 -17.37
C PRO A 383 31.21 -22.89 -18.73
N ASP A 384 32.11 -23.19 -19.67
CA ASP A 384 31.94 -22.82 -21.07
C ASP A 384 31.46 -24.05 -21.90
N ASP A 385 31.08 -23.85 -23.15
CA ASP A 385 30.65 -24.89 -24.10
C ASP A 385 31.79 -25.75 -24.66
N ARG A 386 33.06 -25.42 -24.32
CA ARG A 386 34.27 -26.14 -24.74
C ARG A 386 34.83 -27.06 -23.67
N GLY A 387 34.09 -27.29 -22.60
CA GLY A 387 34.46 -28.16 -21.49
C GLY A 387 35.51 -27.57 -20.56
N ASN A 388 35.53 -26.24 -20.38
CA ASN A 388 36.31 -25.60 -19.36
C ASN A 388 35.43 -25.12 -18.25
N LEU A 389 35.95 -25.11 -17.02
CA LEU A 389 35.39 -24.41 -15.89
C LEU A 389 36.24 -23.14 -15.63
N TRP A 390 35.63 -21.98 -15.77
CA TRP A 390 36.26 -20.71 -15.47
C TRP A 390 35.97 -20.30 -14.04
N ILE A 391 37.01 -19.89 -13.32
CA ILE A 391 36.97 -19.64 -11.87
C ILE A 391 37.50 -18.22 -11.62
N GLY A 392 36.58 -17.35 -11.18
CA GLY A 392 36.90 -15.98 -10.77
C GLY A 392 37.20 -15.89 -9.28
N THR A 393 38.36 -15.33 -8.93
CA THR A 393 38.87 -15.31 -7.57
C THR A 393 39.40 -13.92 -7.18
N SER A 394 39.83 -13.77 -5.92
CA SER A 394 40.61 -12.60 -5.49
C SER A 394 42.06 -12.59 -6.00
N ALA A 395 42.57 -13.69 -6.51
CA ALA A 395 43.92 -13.84 -7.06
C ALA A 395 43.96 -13.87 -8.59
N GLY A 396 42.86 -13.50 -9.26
CA GLY A 396 42.70 -13.48 -10.71
C GLY A 396 41.75 -14.50 -11.28
N LEU A 397 41.86 -14.76 -12.56
CA LEU A 397 40.99 -15.63 -13.34
C LEU A 397 41.73 -16.95 -13.69
N TYR A 398 41.09 -18.07 -13.39
CA TYR A 398 41.61 -19.41 -13.69
C TYR A 398 40.71 -20.13 -14.68
N CYS A 399 41.31 -20.97 -15.52
CA CYS A 399 40.62 -21.87 -16.42
C CYS A 399 41.03 -23.32 -16.07
N TYR A 400 40.07 -24.16 -15.64
CA TYR A 400 40.25 -25.53 -15.26
C TYR A 400 39.66 -26.46 -16.34
N ARG A 401 40.37 -27.51 -16.69
CA ARG A 401 39.98 -28.54 -17.66
C ARG A 401 40.65 -29.88 -17.31
N ASN A 402 39.90 -30.95 -17.30
CA ASN A 402 40.41 -32.34 -17.15
C ASN A 402 41.36 -32.50 -15.93
N GLY A 403 40.96 -32.01 -14.75
CA GLY A 403 41.76 -32.15 -13.54
C GLY A 403 42.93 -31.17 -13.38
N LYS A 404 43.08 -30.18 -14.26
CA LYS A 404 44.24 -29.28 -14.25
C LYS A 404 43.83 -27.82 -14.51
N ILE A 405 44.55 -26.90 -13.90
CA ILE A 405 44.50 -25.46 -14.29
C ILE A 405 45.31 -25.33 -15.60
N VAL A 406 44.64 -25.04 -16.68
CA VAL A 406 45.24 -24.84 -18.03
C VAL A 406 45.65 -23.39 -18.29
N ARG A 407 45.03 -22.42 -17.59
CA ARG A 407 45.34 -21.00 -17.67
C ARG A 407 45.14 -20.29 -16.33
N HIS A 408 45.99 -19.27 -16.09
CA HIS A 408 45.87 -18.35 -14.96
C HIS A 408 46.19 -16.95 -15.42
N PHE A 409 45.23 -16.05 -15.33
CA PHE A 409 45.40 -14.63 -15.69
C PHE A 409 45.42 -13.80 -14.40
N LYS A 410 46.48 -12.97 -14.28
CA LYS A 410 46.67 -12.02 -13.17
C LYS A 410 46.64 -10.61 -13.73
N SER A 411 46.22 -9.63 -12.94
CA SER A 411 46.17 -8.23 -13.35
C SER A 411 47.52 -7.63 -13.68
N ASP A 412 48.57 -8.08 -13.01
CA ASP A 412 49.97 -7.62 -13.18
C ASP A 412 50.70 -8.15 -14.45
N SER A 413 50.20 -9.28 -15.01
CA SER A 413 50.84 -10.00 -16.11
C SER A 413 49.93 -10.25 -17.31
N SER A 414 48.73 -9.77 -17.29
CA SER A 414 47.72 -9.93 -18.33
C SER A 414 46.88 -8.68 -18.52
N LYS A 415 46.05 -8.63 -19.56
CA LYS A 415 45.07 -7.55 -19.77
C LYS A 415 43.86 -7.63 -18.87
N LEU A 416 43.88 -8.46 -17.80
CA LEU A 416 42.83 -8.53 -16.79
C LEU A 416 42.83 -7.21 -15.96
N PRO A 417 41.71 -6.47 -15.84
CA PRO A 417 41.63 -5.31 -14.97
C PRO A 417 41.87 -5.69 -13.51
N GLU A 418 42.30 -4.73 -12.70
CA GLU A 418 42.61 -4.93 -11.28
C GLU A 418 41.40 -5.31 -10.46
N GLY A 419 41.65 -6.01 -9.35
CA GLY A 419 40.62 -6.39 -8.34
C GLY A 419 40.09 -7.81 -8.51
N ASN A 420 39.05 -8.11 -7.73
CA ASN A 420 38.42 -9.42 -7.72
C ASN A 420 37.61 -9.66 -8.99
N VAL A 421 37.55 -10.91 -9.48
CA VAL A 421 36.74 -11.29 -10.62
C VAL A 421 35.35 -11.71 -10.09
N TYR A 422 34.32 -10.90 -10.36
CA TYR A 422 32.97 -11.07 -9.81
C TYR A 422 31.97 -11.73 -10.77
N GLU A 423 32.14 -11.53 -12.10
CA GLU A 423 31.25 -12.11 -13.09
C GLU A 423 32.03 -12.60 -14.31
N ILE A 424 31.56 -13.70 -14.87
CA ILE A 424 32.04 -14.28 -16.12
C ILE A 424 30.82 -14.65 -16.94
N TYR A 425 30.68 -14.09 -18.13
CA TYR A 425 29.57 -14.36 -19.03
C TYR A 425 30.12 -14.77 -20.41
N PHE A 426 29.57 -15.80 -21.01
CA PHE A 426 29.85 -16.24 -22.38
C PHE A 426 28.69 -15.87 -23.28
N ASP A 427 28.91 -15.03 -24.28
CA ASP A 427 27.92 -14.64 -25.26
C ASP A 427 27.74 -15.71 -26.36
N SER A 428 26.69 -15.55 -27.18
CA SER A 428 26.39 -16.45 -28.29
C SER A 428 27.47 -16.51 -29.37
N SER A 429 28.41 -15.56 -29.40
CA SER A 429 29.62 -15.60 -30.24
C SER A 429 30.80 -16.29 -29.56
N HIS A 430 30.58 -16.94 -28.40
CA HIS A 430 31.59 -17.63 -27.57
C HIS A 430 32.68 -16.73 -26.98
N LYS A 431 32.53 -15.42 -26.97
CA LYS A 431 33.42 -14.50 -26.26
C LYS A 431 33.08 -14.54 -24.77
N GLY A 432 34.14 -14.53 -23.94
CA GLY A 432 33.96 -14.47 -22.48
C GLY A 432 34.09 -13.00 -22.00
N TRP A 433 33.03 -12.50 -21.39
CA TRP A 433 33.04 -11.16 -20.73
C TRP A 433 33.44 -11.37 -19.27
N ILE A 434 34.60 -10.83 -18.90
CA ILE A 434 35.18 -11.01 -17.57
C ILE A 434 35.08 -9.68 -16.82
N CYS A 435 34.35 -9.66 -15.73
CA CYS A 435 34.08 -8.45 -14.96
C CYS A 435 34.87 -8.47 -13.64
N THR A 436 35.66 -7.44 -13.42
CA THR A 436 36.41 -7.23 -12.18
C THR A 436 35.86 -6.04 -11.39
N GLU A 437 36.47 -5.74 -10.27
CA GLU A 437 36.18 -4.54 -9.49
C GLU A 437 36.44 -3.22 -10.24
N SER A 438 37.47 -3.21 -11.12
CA SER A 438 37.90 -2.03 -11.85
C SER A 438 37.43 -2.01 -13.29
N GLY A 439 36.63 -2.98 -13.75
CA GLY A 439 36.10 -2.97 -15.11
C GLY A 439 36.04 -4.31 -15.81
N ILE A 440 35.87 -4.27 -17.13
CA ILE A 440 35.58 -5.45 -17.98
C ILE A 440 36.78 -5.69 -18.93
N CYS A 441 37.06 -6.97 -19.19
CA CYS A 441 37.84 -7.40 -20.37
C CYS A 441 37.11 -8.54 -21.08
N ILE A 442 37.46 -8.77 -22.36
CA ILE A 442 36.89 -9.80 -23.19
C ILE A 442 37.90 -10.91 -23.43
N TRP A 443 37.53 -12.16 -23.09
CA TRP A 443 38.20 -13.35 -23.54
C TRP A 443 37.80 -13.65 -24.98
N ASP A 444 38.78 -13.64 -25.88
CA ASP A 444 38.61 -14.02 -27.28
C ASP A 444 39.15 -15.45 -27.50
N PRO A 445 38.26 -16.42 -27.73
CA PRO A 445 38.65 -17.82 -27.92
C PRO A 445 39.43 -18.04 -29.22
N SER A 446 39.38 -17.12 -30.20
CA SER A 446 40.09 -17.24 -31.48
C SER A 446 41.54 -16.88 -31.32
N SER A 447 41.86 -15.86 -30.54
CA SER A 447 43.22 -15.41 -30.22
C SER A 447 43.74 -16.00 -28.90
N GLU A 448 42.92 -16.72 -28.17
CA GLU A 448 43.21 -17.28 -26.84
C GLU A 448 43.78 -16.26 -25.84
N SER A 449 43.31 -14.99 -25.91
CA SER A 449 43.81 -13.89 -25.12
C SER A 449 42.72 -12.98 -24.57
N LEU A 450 43.05 -12.26 -23.49
CA LEU A 450 42.18 -11.22 -22.94
C LEU A 450 42.43 -9.91 -23.70
N LYS A 451 41.36 -9.16 -23.98
CA LYS A 451 41.33 -7.84 -24.62
C LYS A 451 40.61 -6.85 -23.73
N ASN A 452 41.22 -5.70 -23.42
CA ASN A 452 40.62 -4.60 -22.66
C ASN A 452 40.65 -3.27 -23.39
N ASP A 453 41.18 -3.25 -24.60
CA ASP A 453 41.39 -2.11 -25.50
C ASP A 453 40.38 -2.07 -26.68
N VAL A 454 39.29 -2.81 -26.59
CA VAL A 454 38.31 -2.99 -27.67
C VAL A 454 37.01 -2.21 -27.45
N PHE A 455 36.89 -1.53 -26.34
CA PHE A 455 35.67 -0.84 -25.96
C PHE A 455 35.59 0.58 -26.56
N PRO A 456 34.43 0.98 -27.13
CA PRO A 456 34.26 2.35 -27.63
C PRO A 456 34.24 3.37 -26.49
N GLU A 457 34.48 4.63 -26.84
CA GLU A 457 34.43 5.75 -25.89
C GLU A 457 33.00 5.87 -25.28
N GLY A 458 32.91 6.06 -23.95
CA GLY A 458 31.63 6.15 -23.23
C GLY A 458 31.01 4.82 -22.88
N PHE A 459 31.60 3.68 -23.28
CA PHE A 459 31.12 2.37 -22.87
C PHE A 459 31.37 2.09 -21.37
N VAL A 460 30.50 1.28 -20.74
CA VAL A 460 30.49 0.97 -19.29
C VAL A 460 31.68 0.11 -18.80
N HIS A 461 32.72 -0.10 -19.63
CA HIS A 461 33.82 -1.04 -19.38
C HIS A 461 34.70 -0.73 -18.17
N LYS A 462 34.62 0.48 -17.60
CA LYS A 462 35.39 0.89 -16.39
C LYS A 462 34.56 0.77 -15.11
N GLU A 463 33.35 0.27 -15.19
CA GLU A 463 32.46 0.10 -14.04
C GLU A 463 32.46 -1.35 -13.55
N LYS A 464 32.20 -1.53 -12.26
CA LYS A 464 31.97 -2.85 -11.69
C LYS A 464 30.60 -3.36 -12.12
N ILE A 465 30.59 -4.42 -12.92
CA ILE A 465 29.38 -5.07 -13.42
C ILE A 465 29.05 -6.29 -12.56
N ARG A 466 27.80 -6.36 -12.10
CA ARG A 466 27.29 -7.47 -11.28
C ARG A 466 26.82 -8.63 -12.13
N MET A 467 26.20 -8.36 -13.27
CA MET A 467 25.62 -9.34 -14.14
C MET A 467 25.63 -8.86 -15.58
N ILE A 468 25.83 -9.80 -16.50
CA ILE A 468 25.61 -9.62 -17.94
C ILE A 468 24.56 -10.65 -18.37
N TYR A 469 23.65 -10.22 -19.25
CA TYR A 469 22.61 -11.06 -19.80
C TYR A 469 22.42 -10.79 -21.29
N GLU A 470 22.37 -11.85 -22.10
CA GLU A 470 22.06 -11.76 -23.54
C GLU A 470 20.61 -12.18 -23.77
N THR A 471 19.85 -11.33 -24.46
CA THR A 471 18.48 -11.59 -24.85
C THR A 471 18.38 -12.41 -26.15
N SER A 472 17.19 -12.91 -26.47
CA SER A 472 16.92 -13.70 -27.67
C SER A 472 17.17 -12.94 -28.98
N ASP A 473 17.15 -11.59 -28.96
CA ASP A 473 17.48 -10.70 -30.06
C ASP A 473 18.97 -10.30 -30.08
N HIS A 474 19.84 -11.03 -29.35
CA HIS A 474 21.29 -10.83 -29.26
C HIS A 474 21.71 -9.45 -28.76
N GLN A 475 20.92 -8.86 -27.86
CA GLN A 475 21.33 -7.66 -27.13
C GLN A 475 21.94 -8.06 -25.78
N LEU A 476 23.06 -7.43 -25.41
CA LEU A 476 23.74 -7.61 -24.14
C LEU A 476 23.27 -6.53 -23.15
N TYR A 477 22.77 -6.98 -22.01
CA TYR A 477 22.37 -6.13 -20.90
C TYR A 477 23.40 -6.18 -19.79
N PHE A 478 23.87 -5.02 -19.35
CA PHE A 478 24.88 -4.86 -18.31
C PHE A 478 24.25 -4.23 -17.09
N LEU A 479 24.42 -4.87 -15.93
CA LEU A 479 23.94 -4.40 -14.63
C LEU A 479 25.15 -3.91 -13.81
N PRO A 480 25.43 -2.61 -13.75
CA PRO A 480 26.46 -2.05 -12.88
C PRO A 480 26.11 -2.22 -11.39
N ASP A 481 27.14 -2.19 -10.54
CA ASP A 481 26.98 -2.21 -9.07
C ASP A 481 26.15 -1.01 -8.57
N LYS A 482 26.29 0.11 -9.22
CA LYS A 482 25.52 1.35 -9.00
C LYS A 482 25.10 1.91 -10.35
N GLY A 483 23.88 2.38 -10.44
CA GLY A 483 23.41 3.10 -11.61
C GLY A 483 22.39 2.33 -12.45
N GLU A 484 22.42 2.58 -13.72
CA GLU A 484 21.38 2.32 -14.70
C GLU A 484 21.65 1.05 -15.48
N LEU A 485 20.60 0.45 -16.05
CA LEU A 485 20.73 -0.67 -16.97
C LEU A 485 21.26 -0.18 -18.32
N PHE A 486 22.36 -0.78 -18.77
CA PHE A 486 22.92 -0.55 -20.09
C PHE A 486 22.56 -1.69 -21.04
N VAL A 487 22.36 -1.33 -22.30
CA VAL A 487 22.19 -2.28 -23.39
C VAL A 487 23.20 -2.01 -24.49
N SER A 488 23.72 -3.09 -25.11
CA SER A 488 24.63 -3.02 -26.25
C SER A 488 24.38 -4.17 -27.20
N ASP A 489 24.67 -3.97 -28.48
CA ASP A 489 24.79 -5.10 -29.41
C ASP A 489 26.10 -5.89 -29.17
N LEU A 490 26.21 -7.09 -29.74
CA LEU A 490 27.38 -7.98 -29.60
C LEU A 490 28.65 -7.35 -30.20
N THR A 491 28.55 -6.34 -31.05
CA THR A 491 29.66 -5.65 -31.70
C THR A 491 30.07 -4.37 -30.97
N MET A 492 29.32 -3.97 -29.96
CA MET A 492 29.46 -2.73 -29.19
C MET A 492 29.33 -1.46 -30.06
N SER A 493 28.72 -1.56 -31.23
CA SER A 493 28.54 -0.42 -32.14
C SER A 493 27.39 0.49 -31.70
N HIS A 494 26.42 -0.04 -30.97
CA HIS A 494 25.29 0.68 -30.40
C HIS A 494 25.15 0.32 -28.92
N PHE A 495 25.16 1.35 -28.07
CA PHE A 495 24.90 1.17 -26.63
C PHE A 495 24.13 2.36 -26.10
N SER A 496 23.25 2.09 -25.10
CA SER A 496 22.40 3.10 -24.48
C SER A 496 22.07 2.76 -23.03
N ARG A 497 21.57 3.78 -22.30
CA ARG A 497 21.02 3.63 -20.95
C ARG A 497 19.50 3.52 -21.06
N LEU A 498 18.89 2.60 -20.34
CA LEU A 498 17.48 2.30 -20.48
C LEU A 498 16.62 2.76 -19.30
N THR A 499 17.20 2.97 -18.12
CA THR A 499 16.43 3.23 -16.92
C THR A 499 16.14 4.70 -16.58
N PRO A 500 16.81 5.71 -17.15
CA PRO A 500 16.50 7.10 -16.85
C PRO A 500 15.03 7.45 -17.10
N GLY A 501 14.37 8.08 -16.11
CA GLY A 501 12.97 8.48 -16.21
C GLY A 501 11.95 7.35 -16.13
N THR A 502 12.36 6.12 -15.82
CA THR A 502 11.46 4.98 -15.59
C THR A 502 11.32 4.67 -14.09
N LEU A 503 10.39 3.75 -13.73
CA LEU A 503 10.27 3.23 -12.37
C LEU A 503 11.53 2.51 -11.84
N LEU A 504 12.46 2.15 -12.71
CA LEU A 504 13.73 1.52 -12.35
C LEU A 504 14.81 2.53 -11.96
N ASP A 505 14.60 3.80 -12.24
CA ASP A 505 15.57 4.87 -11.93
C ASP A 505 15.85 4.94 -10.42
N GLY A 506 17.14 5.05 -10.08
CA GLY A 506 17.61 5.11 -8.68
C GLY A 506 17.47 3.80 -7.87
N LYS A 507 17.09 2.67 -8.49
CA LYS A 507 17.05 1.36 -7.82
C LYS A 507 18.34 0.58 -8.04
N SER A 508 18.73 -0.22 -7.03
CA SER A 508 19.85 -1.16 -7.21
C SER A 508 19.34 -2.42 -7.92
N LEU A 509 19.78 -2.61 -9.15
CA LEU A 509 19.43 -3.77 -9.98
C LEU A 509 20.26 -4.97 -9.55
N MET A 510 19.62 -6.12 -9.31
CA MET A 510 20.25 -7.33 -8.79
C MET A 510 20.36 -8.44 -9.84
N ALA A 511 19.34 -8.61 -10.67
CA ALA A 511 19.32 -9.60 -11.72
C ALA A 511 18.36 -9.20 -12.84
N VAL A 512 18.61 -9.72 -14.06
CA VAL A 512 17.72 -9.56 -15.22
C VAL A 512 17.61 -10.86 -16.00
N VAL A 513 16.40 -11.15 -16.49
CA VAL A 513 16.12 -12.23 -17.45
C VAL A 513 15.06 -11.78 -18.43
N GLU A 514 15.02 -12.42 -19.60
CA GLU A 514 13.98 -12.17 -20.62
C GLU A 514 12.93 -13.28 -20.61
N ASP A 515 11.66 -12.88 -20.65
CA ASP A 515 10.53 -13.82 -20.76
C ASP A 515 10.24 -14.23 -22.20
N SER A 516 9.24 -15.10 -22.39
CA SER A 516 8.84 -15.60 -23.70
C SER A 516 8.24 -14.55 -24.63
N GLU A 517 7.82 -13.39 -24.09
CA GLU A 517 7.27 -12.25 -24.85
C GLU A 517 8.33 -11.21 -25.19
N GLY A 518 9.59 -11.44 -24.79
CA GLY A 518 10.70 -10.52 -25.02
C GLY A 518 10.80 -9.34 -24.03
N TRP A 519 10.04 -9.38 -22.94
CA TRP A 519 10.14 -8.42 -21.86
C TRP A 519 11.22 -8.82 -20.86
N LEU A 520 11.79 -7.85 -20.18
CA LEU A 520 12.77 -8.07 -19.13
C LEU A 520 12.12 -8.12 -17.75
N TRP A 521 12.44 -9.16 -16.99
CA TRP A 521 12.19 -9.22 -15.56
C TRP A 521 13.41 -8.74 -14.81
N VAL A 522 13.28 -7.67 -14.06
CA VAL A 522 14.37 -7.01 -13.34
C VAL A 522 14.13 -7.14 -11.85
N ALA A 523 14.96 -7.93 -11.18
CA ALA A 523 14.98 -8.05 -9.72
C ALA A 523 15.79 -6.91 -9.12
N THR A 524 15.27 -6.28 -8.05
CA THR A 524 15.89 -5.12 -7.42
C THR A 524 15.94 -5.26 -5.89
N ASN A 525 16.53 -4.28 -5.21
CA ASN A 525 16.44 -4.15 -3.74
C ASN A 525 15.09 -3.56 -3.25
N LYS A 526 14.11 -3.33 -4.16
CA LYS A 526 12.79 -2.77 -3.88
C LYS A 526 11.67 -3.48 -4.63
N GLY A 527 11.79 -4.78 -4.88
CA GLY A 527 10.81 -5.59 -5.58
C GLY A 527 11.28 -6.11 -6.93
N MET A 528 10.37 -6.74 -7.65
CA MET A 528 10.55 -7.25 -9.00
C MET A 528 9.81 -6.35 -9.98
N TYR A 529 10.35 -6.17 -11.17
CA TYR A 529 9.75 -5.33 -12.21
C TYR A 529 9.77 -6.04 -13.55
N ARG A 530 8.70 -5.90 -14.33
CA ARG A 530 8.63 -6.34 -15.72
C ARG A 530 8.73 -5.13 -16.63
N PHE A 531 9.66 -5.12 -17.58
CA PHE A 531 10.06 -3.96 -18.37
C PHE A 531 10.03 -4.27 -19.87
N ASP A 532 9.35 -3.46 -20.67
CA ASP A 532 9.20 -3.64 -22.12
C ASP A 532 10.38 -3.14 -22.96
N LYS A 533 11.51 -2.85 -22.32
CA LYS A 533 12.73 -2.29 -22.93
C LYS A 533 12.58 -0.86 -23.48
N LYS A 534 11.40 -0.21 -23.26
CA LYS A 534 11.12 1.17 -23.68
C LYS A 534 10.77 2.01 -22.46
N ASN A 535 9.48 2.10 -22.11
CA ASN A 535 9.02 2.96 -21.03
C ASN A 535 8.06 2.26 -20.06
N LYS A 536 7.49 1.14 -20.46
CA LYS A 536 6.48 0.46 -19.65
C LYS A 536 7.15 -0.43 -18.61
N VAL A 537 6.96 -0.11 -17.34
CA VAL A 537 7.48 -0.87 -16.20
C VAL A 537 6.33 -1.26 -15.28
N VAL A 538 6.14 -2.55 -15.06
CA VAL A 538 5.12 -3.13 -14.19
C VAL A 538 5.80 -3.60 -12.91
N PRO A 539 5.44 -3.07 -11.72
CA PRO A 539 6.00 -3.50 -10.45
C PRO A 539 5.29 -4.74 -9.90
N PHE A 540 6.04 -5.57 -9.16
CA PHE A 540 5.56 -6.72 -8.41
C PHE A 540 6.14 -6.70 -6.99
N ASN A 541 5.31 -7.05 -6.00
CA ASN A 541 5.66 -6.91 -4.58
C ASN A 541 5.05 -8.03 -3.70
N PHE A 542 4.86 -7.77 -2.41
CA PHE A 542 4.28 -8.71 -1.46
C PHE A 542 2.89 -9.21 -1.84
N ALA A 543 2.05 -8.35 -2.43
CA ALA A 543 0.69 -8.71 -2.83
C ALA A 543 0.69 -9.77 -3.95
N ASP A 544 1.73 -9.78 -4.77
CA ASP A 544 1.91 -10.74 -5.87
C ASP A 544 2.53 -12.07 -5.40
N GLY A 545 2.83 -12.20 -4.10
CA GLY A 545 3.38 -13.42 -3.50
C GLY A 545 4.91 -13.42 -3.37
N ILE A 546 5.58 -12.28 -3.54
CA ILE A 546 7.03 -12.15 -3.31
C ILE A 546 7.29 -12.04 -1.79
N PRO A 547 8.16 -12.88 -1.19
CA PRO A 547 8.31 -12.96 0.27
C PRO A 547 9.08 -11.80 0.88
N SER A 548 9.90 -11.12 0.09
CA SER A 548 10.64 -9.91 0.46
C SER A 548 10.94 -9.08 -0.78
N LEU A 549 10.87 -7.76 -0.65
CA LEU A 549 11.23 -6.84 -1.74
C LEU A 549 12.74 -6.80 -2.01
N ILE A 550 13.57 -7.37 -1.14
CA ILE A 550 15.02 -7.34 -1.26
C ILE A 550 15.49 -8.60 -1.98
N PHE A 551 15.74 -8.47 -3.27
CA PHE A 551 16.45 -9.51 -4.03
C PHE A 551 17.95 -9.40 -3.79
N ILE A 552 18.62 -10.54 -3.89
CA ILE A 552 20.06 -10.67 -3.65
C ILE A 552 20.77 -10.78 -5.00
N ASN A 553 22.03 -10.39 -5.04
CA ASN A 553 22.90 -10.65 -6.21
C ASN A 553 23.13 -12.16 -6.33
N CYS A 554 22.22 -12.81 -6.99
CA CYS A 554 22.22 -14.24 -7.30
C CYS A 554 21.89 -14.38 -8.78
N ILE A 555 22.71 -15.10 -9.53
CA ILE A 555 22.50 -15.30 -10.96
C ILE A 555 21.25 -16.15 -11.14
N PRO A 556 20.22 -15.66 -11.82
CA PRO A 556 18.99 -16.45 -12.03
C PRO A 556 19.23 -17.68 -12.89
N ILE A 557 18.47 -18.73 -12.64
CA ILE A 557 18.47 -19.94 -13.46
C ILE A 557 17.11 -20.10 -14.10
N LYS A 558 17.09 -20.47 -15.38
CA LYS A 558 15.90 -20.94 -16.08
C LYS A 558 15.87 -22.46 -15.99
N ASP A 559 14.79 -23.04 -15.46
CA ASP A 559 14.62 -24.49 -15.38
C ASP A 559 14.12 -25.09 -16.72
N GLU A 560 14.05 -26.42 -16.80
CA GLU A 560 13.60 -27.17 -17.99
C GLU A 560 12.14 -26.88 -18.34
N ASP A 561 11.33 -26.49 -17.37
CA ASP A 561 9.93 -26.08 -17.55
C ASP A 561 9.76 -24.64 -18.06
N GLY A 562 10.84 -23.87 -18.10
CA GLY A 562 10.86 -22.46 -18.53
C GLY A 562 10.62 -21.46 -17.41
N ASN A 563 10.57 -21.88 -16.13
CA ASN A 563 10.46 -20.98 -15.00
C ASN A 563 11.82 -20.36 -14.66
N PHE A 564 11.79 -19.14 -14.13
CA PHE A 564 12.98 -18.46 -13.65
C PHE A 564 13.07 -18.50 -12.12
N TRP A 565 14.27 -18.73 -11.61
CA TRP A 565 14.54 -18.83 -10.19
C TRP A 565 15.48 -17.70 -9.75
N PHE A 566 15.09 -16.96 -8.72
CA PHE A 566 15.81 -15.81 -8.20
C PHE A 566 16.17 -15.99 -6.73
N GLY A 567 17.34 -15.52 -6.33
CA GLY A 567 17.72 -15.40 -4.91
C GLY A 567 17.06 -14.17 -4.28
N ASN A 568 16.48 -14.39 -3.12
CA ASN A 568 15.84 -13.35 -2.32
C ASN A 568 16.37 -13.37 -0.89
N SER A 569 16.22 -12.29 -0.13
CA SER A 569 16.66 -12.21 1.27
C SER A 569 15.94 -13.20 2.20
N ARG A 570 14.81 -13.78 1.76
CA ARG A 570 13.99 -14.74 2.51
C ARG A 570 13.84 -16.10 1.83
N GLY A 571 14.73 -16.48 0.93
CA GLY A 571 14.70 -17.75 0.25
C GLY A 571 14.78 -17.67 -1.27
N LEU A 572 14.11 -18.58 -1.97
CA LEU A 572 14.03 -18.59 -3.43
C LEU A 572 12.66 -18.07 -3.89
N VAL A 573 12.66 -17.36 -5.00
CA VAL A 573 11.47 -16.96 -5.74
C VAL A 573 11.50 -17.61 -7.11
N ARG A 574 10.49 -18.42 -7.41
CA ARG A 574 10.25 -18.98 -8.74
C ARG A 574 9.24 -18.09 -9.45
N LEU A 575 9.59 -17.57 -10.60
CA LEU A 575 8.69 -16.92 -11.55
C LEU A 575 8.21 -17.97 -12.57
N ASN A 576 6.90 -18.14 -12.65
CA ASN A 576 6.30 -19.05 -13.64
C ASN A 576 6.39 -18.42 -15.04
N GLY A 577 7.17 -19.02 -15.92
CA GLY A 577 7.39 -18.52 -17.27
C GLY A 577 6.23 -18.72 -18.25
N LYS A 578 5.16 -19.45 -17.85
CA LYS A 578 4.02 -19.82 -18.72
C LYS A 578 2.75 -18.97 -18.45
N ASP A 579 2.63 -18.34 -17.29
CA ASP A 579 1.41 -17.65 -16.84
C ASP A 579 1.47 -16.12 -17.06
N MET A 580 2.04 -15.67 -18.17
CA MET A 580 2.17 -14.24 -18.48
C MET A 580 0.83 -13.57 -18.84
N ASP A 581 -0.18 -14.36 -19.22
CA ASP A 581 -1.53 -13.88 -19.56
C ASP A 581 -2.32 -13.33 -18.35
N MET A 582 -1.85 -13.53 -17.12
CA MET A 582 -2.53 -13.09 -15.90
C MET A 582 -2.13 -11.68 -15.42
N LEU A 583 -1.37 -10.97 -16.22
CA LEU A 583 -0.99 -9.60 -15.87
C LEU A 583 -2.17 -8.66 -16.12
N PRO A 584 -2.50 -7.76 -15.17
CA PRO A 584 -3.53 -6.77 -15.40
C PRO A 584 -3.14 -5.90 -16.61
N SER A 585 -3.89 -6.03 -17.69
CA SER A 585 -3.63 -5.32 -18.96
C SER A 585 -4.00 -3.84 -18.89
N ARG A 586 -4.79 -3.43 -17.88
CA ARG A 586 -5.27 -2.06 -17.72
C ARG A 586 -5.42 -1.68 -16.26
N TYR A 587 -4.93 -0.50 -15.91
CA TYR A 587 -5.34 0.21 -14.71
C TYR A 587 -6.31 1.32 -15.12
N ILE A 588 -7.50 1.32 -14.53
CA ILE A 588 -8.47 2.40 -14.71
C ILE A 588 -8.16 3.45 -13.65
N ILE A 589 -7.88 4.69 -14.09
CA ILE A 589 -7.70 5.78 -13.15
C ILE A 589 -9.09 6.31 -12.79
N SER A 590 -9.41 6.28 -11.51
CA SER A 590 -10.65 6.82 -10.95
C SER A 590 -10.36 8.11 -10.19
N LEU A 591 -11.27 9.06 -10.26
CA LEU A 591 -11.25 10.27 -9.48
C LEU A 591 -11.66 9.94 -8.03
N SER A 592 -10.76 10.16 -7.07
CA SER A 592 -11.05 9.91 -5.65
C SER A 592 -11.80 11.08 -5.03
N ASP A 593 -11.29 12.30 -5.20
CA ASP A 593 -11.94 13.53 -4.73
C ASP A 593 -11.40 14.78 -5.46
N VAL A 594 -12.17 15.87 -5.40
CA VAL A 594 -11.73 17.19 -5.82
C VAL A 594 -11.94 18.18 -4.68
N LEU A 595 -10.86 18.71 -4.13
CA LEU A 595 -10.91 19.64 -3.00
C LEU A 595 -10.79 21.09 -3.47
N VAL A 596 -11.74 21.91 -3.09
CA VAL A 596 -11.69 23.36 -3.30
C VAL A 596 -11.70 24.06 -1.95
N ASN A 597 -10.65 24.83 -1.66
CA ASN A 597 -10.46 25.45 -0.35
C ASN A 597 -10.52 24.43 0.83
N GLY A 598 -10.05 23.19 0.58
CA GLY A 598 -10.04 22.09 1.55
C GLY A 598 -11.39 21.42 1.81
N LYS A 599 -12.41 21.73 0.99
CA LYS A 599 -13.72 21.08 1.04
C LYS A 599 -13.89 20.16 -0.17
N SER A 600 -14.39 18.95 0.05
CA SER A 600 -14.74 18.02 -1.01
C SER A 600 -15.87 18.60 -1.88
N MET A 601 -15.70 18.44 -3.19
CA MET A 601 -16.68 18.82 -4.21
C MET A 601 -17.26 17.59 -4.92
N GLN A 602 -17.09 16.40 -4.36
CA GLN A 602 -17.53 15.15 -4.97
C GLN A 602 -19.02 15.17 -5.34
N HIS A 603 -19.86 15.78 -4.49
CA HIS A 603 -21.30 15.96 -4.72
C HIS A 603 -21.67 16.94 -5.86
N GLN A 604 -20.71 17.68 -6.40
CA GLN A 604 -20.91 18.60 -7.54
C GLN A 604 -20.29 18.07 -8.84
N LEU A 605 -19.64 16.91 -8.78
CA LEU A 605 -19.13 16.24 -9.95
C LEU A 605 -20.30 15.72 -10.79
N SER A 606 -20.19 15.87 -12.09
CA SER A 606 -21.13 15.31 -13.08
C SER A 606 -20.34 14.57 -14.15
N GLY A 607 -20.95 13.61 -14.83
CA GLY A 607 -20.31 12.83 -15.89
C GLY A 607 -20.38 11.33 -15.64
N GLU A 608 -19.66 10.57 -16.45
CA GLU A 608 -19.54 9.12 -16.37
C GLU A 608 -18.11 8.73 -15.98
N GLU A 609 -17.92 7.48 -15.59
CA GLU A 609 -16.59 6.94 -15.21
C GLU A 609 -15.55 7.22 -16.30
N GLY A 610 -14.45 7.86 -15.91
CA GLY A 610 -13.38 8.26 -16.82
C GLY A 610 -13.54 9.65 -17.44
N HIS A 611 -14.73 10.27 -17.37
CA HIS A 611 -14.96 11.62 -17.86
C HIS A 611 -15.88 12.43 -16.93
N TYR A 612 -15.28 13.31 -16.15
CA TYR A 612 -15.94 14.09 -15.10
C TYR A 612 -16.00 15.57 -15.48
N ALA A 613 -16.99 16.28 -14.95
CA ALA A 613 -17.10 17.73 -15.09
C ALA A 613 -17.43 18.36 -13.72
N LEU A 614 -16.80 19.50 -13.45
CA LEU A 614 -16.98 20.29 -12.22
C LEU A 614 -17.16 21.76 -12.56
N THR A 615 -18.22 22.37 -12.04
CA THR A 615 -18.44 23.82 -12.20
C THR A 615 -18.09 24.54 -10.91
N LEU A 616 -17.16 25.51 -10.98
CA LEU A 616 -16.66 26.28 -9.87
C LEU A 616 -17.18 27.73 -9.91
N GLU A 617 -17.18 28.36 -8.75
CA GLU A 617 -17.42 29.81 -8.68
C GLU A 617 -16.18 30.60 -9.10
N ASN A 618 -16.36 31.84 -9.55
CA ASN A 618 -15.28 32.70 -10.04
C ASN A 618 -14.20 33.04 -8.96
N SER A 619 -14.54 32.86 -7.69
CA SER A 619 -13.64 32.99 -6.53
C SER A 619 -12.82 31.73 -6.25
N GLN A 620 -13.17 30.59 -6.83
CA GLN A 620 -12.61 29.26 -6.57
C GLN A 620 -11.65 28.89 -7.69
N LYS A 621 -10.43 29.44 -7.65
CA LYS A 621 -9.42 29.23 -8.71
C LYS A 621 -8.32 28.25 -8.35
N SER A 622 -8.39 27.65 -7.18
CA SER A 622 -7.39 26.67 -6.71
C SER A 622 -8.07 25.37 -6.35
N VAL A 623 -7.60 24.28 -6.95
CA VAL A 623 -8.21 22.95 -6.87
C VAL A 623 -7.13 21.92 -6.56
N ILE A 624 -7.42 20.98 -5.67
CA ILE A 624 -6.59 19.77 -5.49
C ILE A 624 -7.39 18.59 -6.04
N ILE A 625 -6.85 17.95 -7.06
CA ILE A 625 -7.46 16.77 -7.71
C ILE A 625 -6.79 15.55 -7.14
N GLN A 626 -7.56 14.65 -6.53
CA GLN A 626 -7.10 13.41 -5.96
C GLN A 626 -7.63 12.24 -6.80
N PHE A 627 -6.76 11.31 -7.13
CA PHE A 627 -7.08 10.19 -8.02
C PHE A 627 -6.35 8.93 -7.55
N SER A 628 -6.81 7.77 -8.01
CA SER A 628 -6.20 6.47 -7.79
C SER A 628 -6.39 5.58 -9.02
N ALA A 629 -5.43 4.71 -9.29
CA ALA A 629 -5.57 3.66 -10.30
C ALA A 629 -6.32 2.42 -9.76
N LEU A 630 -6.90 2.50 -8.55
CA LEU A 630 -7.60 1.42 -7.85
C LEU A 630 -6.79 0.10 -7.80
N THR A 631 -5.46 0.21 -7.88
CA THR A 631 -4.57 -0.92 -7.67
C THR A 631 -4.12 -0.96 -6.22
N TYR A 632 -4.22 -2.13 -5.62
CA TYR A 632 -3.93 -2.33 -4.20
C TYR A 632 -2.55 -2.96 -3.99
N SER A 633 -1.87 -3.43 -5.04
CA SER A 633 -0.57 -4.09 -4.90
C SER A 633 0.56 -3.13 -4.55
N ASP A 634 0.71 -2.01 -5.26
CA ASP A 634 1.63 -0.92 -4.88
C ASP A 634 1.19 0.41 -5.52
N PRO A 635 0.19 1.08 -4.94
CA PRO A 635 -0.37 2.30 -5.52
C PRO A 635 0.64 3.45 -5.59
N ASN A 636 1.68 3.46 -4.74
CA ASN A 636 2.70 4.51 -4.70
C ASN A 636 3.82 4.32 -5.74
N SER A 637 3.90 3.17 -6.39
CA SER A 637 4.91 2.88 -7.42
C SER A 637 4.45 3.26 -8.83
N LEU A 638 3.18 3.55 -9.00
CA LEU A 638 2.65 3.95 -10.30
C LEU A 638 3.12 5.35 -10.68
N MET A 639 3.56 5.48 -11.91
CA MET A 639 3.92 6.76 -12.49
C MET A 639 2.79 7.29 -13.35
N TYR A 640 2.33 8.46 -12.98
CA TYR A 640 1.28 9.19 -13.71
C TYR A 640 1.89 10.37 -14.46
N GLU A 641 1.23 10.76 -15.53
CA GLU A 641 1.47 12.01 -16.21
C GLU A 641 0.14 12.71 -16.49
N TYR A 642 0.12 14.02 -16.37
CA TYR A 642 -1.08 14.82 -16.62
C TYR A 642 -0.78 15.96 -17.58
N LYS A 643 -1.81 16.47 -18.23
CA LYS A 643 -1.77 17.69 -19.03
C LYS A 643 -2.99 18.55 -18.78
N LEU A 644 -2.85 19.86 -19.07
CA LEU A 644 -3.95 20.83 -19.02
C LEU A 644 -4.27 21.31 -20.42
N GLY A 645 -5.54 21.19 -20.82
CA GLY A 645 -6.01 21.49 -22.17
C GLY A 645 -5.61 20.42 -23.20
N GLU A 646 -6.16 20.52 -24.42
CA GLU A 646 -5.89 19.55 -25.47
C GLU A 646 -4.44 19.57 -25.95
N ASP A 647 -3.87 20.77 -26.10
CA ASP A 647 -2.50 21.00 -26.60
C ASP A 647 -1.42 21.08 -25.48
N GLY A 648 -1.76 20.78 -24.23
CA GLY A 648 -0.85 20.86 -23.11
C GLY A 648 0.27 19.82 -23.16
N GLU A 649 1.45 20.17 -22.66
CA GLU A 649 2.55 19.21 -22.49
C GLU A 649 2.28 18.25 -21.33
N TRP A 650 2.72 16.98 -21.47
CA TRP A 650 2.62 15.98 -20.42
C TRP A 650 3.63 16.23 -19.30
N ILE A 651 3.13 16.32 -18.07
CA ILE A 651 3.92 16.56 -16.85
C ILE A 651 3.90 15.28 -16.01
N SER A 652 5.08 14.72 -15.71
CA SER A 652 5.20 13.52 -14.88
C SER A 652 4.99 13.81 -13.40
N LEU A 653 4.26 12.93 -12.70
CA LEU A 653 3.90 13.05 -11.28
C LEU A 653 4.71 12.15 -10.33
N MET A 654 5.65 11.37 -10.82
CA MET A 654 6.57 10.55 -9.99
C MET A 654 5.94 9.93 -8.73
N GLY A 655 4.88 9.12 -8.91
CA GLY A 655 4.23 8.38 -7.80
C GLY A 655 3.31 9.21 -6.89
N LYS A 656 3.00 10.46 -7.23
CA LYS A 656 1.99 11.24 -6.51
C LYS A 656 0.58 10.89 -7.01
N SER A 657 -0.37 10.84 -6.09
CA SER A 657 -1.79 10.57 -6.33
C SER A 657 -2.67 11.82 -6.24
N GLU A 658 -2.06 13.01 -6.28
CA GLU A 658 -2.77 14.28 -6.25
C GLU A 658 -2.04 15.36 -7.05
N VAL A 659 -2.81 16.26 -7.63
CA VAL A 659 -2.33 17.44 -8.36
C VAL A 659 -3.00 18.68 -7.80
N SER A 660 -2.21 19.67 -7.44
CA SER A 660 -2.70 20.98 -7.03
C SER A 660 -2.61 21.97 -8.19
N LEU A 661 -3.73 22.50 -8.63
CA LEU A 661 -3.83 23.52 -9.67
C LEU A 661 -4.16 24.85 -9.02
N TYR A 662 -3.42 25.89 -9.39
CA TYR A 662 -3.59 27.24 -8.87
C TYR A 662 -3.90 28.22 -10.00
N ASP A 663 -4.68 29.24 -9.67
CA ASP A 663 -5.01 30.35 -10.57
C ASP A 663 -5.58 29.92 -11.93
N LEU A 664 -6.54 28.99 -11.88
CA LEU A 664 -7.23 28.49 -13.08
C LEU A 664 -7.89 29.65 -13.85
N PRO A 665 -7.76 29.67 -15.18
CA PRO A 665 -8.40 30.69 -16.00
C PRO A 665 -9.93 30.55 -16.03
N SER A 666 -10.64 31.65 -16.28
CA SER A 666 -12.08 31.57 -16.57
C SER A 666 -12.30 30.85 -17.93
N GLY A 667 -13.33 30.04 -18.01
CA GLY A 667 -13.61 29.15 -19.12
C GLY A 667 -13.58 27.70 -18.73
N VAL A 668 -13.39 26.80 -19.67
CA VAL A 668 -13.25 25.36 -19.43
C VAL A 668 -11.77 25.00 -19.52
N THR A 669 -11.28 24.36 -18.47
CA THR A 669 -9.92 23.79 -18.42
C THR A 669 -10.05 22.28 -18.28
N SER A 670 -9.62 21.54 -19.31
CA SER A 670 -9.58 20.07 -19.25
C SER A 670 -8.29 19.60 -18.61
N PHE A 671 -8.41 18.90 -17.50
CA PHE A 671 -7.34 18.16 -16.85
C PHE A 671 -7.41 16.72 -17.33
N VAL A 672 -6.35 16.22 -17.96
CA VAL A 672 -6.24 14.83 -18.43
C VAL A 672 -5.09 14.17 -17.72
N ILE A 673 -5.34 13.02 -17.11
CA ILE A 673 -4.32 12.20 -16.43
C ILE A 673 -4.33 10.79 -16.99
N ARG A 674 -3.15 10.19 -17.11
CA ARG A 674 -2.98 8.79 -17.49
C ARG A 674 -1.77 8.17 -16.78
N GLN A 675 -1.71 6.85 -16.79
CA GLN A 675 -0.51 6.13 -16.38
C GLN A 675 0.52 6.17 -17.53
N ILE A 676 1.79 6.42 -17.19
CA ILE A 676 2.88 6.42 -18.17
C ILE A 676 2.98 5.05 -18.84
N GLY A 677 2.96 5.02 -20.17
CA GLY A 677 2.97 3.80 -20.98
C GLY A 677 1.59 3.17 -21.23
N TYR A 678 0.50 3.73 -20.67
CA TYR A 678 -0.89 3.23 -20.84
C TYR A 678 -1.82 4.36 -21.26
N PRO A 679 -1.82 4.78 -22.54
CA PRO A 679 -2.66 5.88 -23.00
C PRO A 679 -4.16 5.62 -22.82
N ASP A 680 -4.58 4.35 -22.87
CA ASP A 680 -5.99 3.94 -22.69
C ASP A 680 -6.47 4.04 -21.23
N SER A 681 -5.58 4.33 -20.26
CA SER A 681 -5.94 4.54 -18.86
C SER A 681 -6.36 5.99 -18.54
N ALA A 682 -6.50 6.84 -19.58
CA ALA A 682 -6.74 8.26 -19.41
C ALA A 682 -8.09 8.55 -18.73
N MET A 683 -8.05 9.43 -17.72
CA MET A 683 -9.21 10.03 -17.08
C MET A 683 -9.19 11.54 -17.36
N THR A 684 -10.34 12.12 -17.63
CA THR A 684 -10.52 13.54 -17.93
C THR A 684 -11.43 14.20 -16.89
N LEU A 685 -11.04 15.39 -16.43
CA LEU A 685 -11.87 16.25 -15.59
C LEU A 685 -11.95 17.64 -16.23
N ASP A 686 -13.13 18.04 -16.64
CA ASP A 686 -13.41 19.35 -17.18
C ASP A 686 -13.81 20.30 -16.05
N ILE A 687 -12.98 21.30 -15.79
CA ILE A 687 -13.20 22.31 -14.76
C ILE A 687 -13.73 23.59 -15.44
N CYS A 688 -14.98 23.94 -15.17
CA CYS A 688 -15.65 25.11 -15.73
C CYS A 688 -15.72 26.25 -14.72
N ILE A 689 -15.09 27.37 -15.00
CA ILE A 689 -15.20 28.61 -14.22
C ILE A 689 -15.94 29.65 -15.07
N PRO A 690 -17.19 30.02 -14.72
CA PRO A 690 -17.98 30.95 -15.52
C PRO A 690 -17.27 32.28 -15.71
N ASP A 691 -17.13 32.73 -16.96
CA ASP A 691 -16.59 34.06 -17.23
C ASP A 691 -17.68 35.12 -16.99
N ARG A 692 -17.54 35.83 -15.87
CA ARG A 692 -18.42 36.96 -15.53
C ARG A 692 -17.82 38.29 -15.98
N SER A 693 -16.90 38.33 -16.93
CA SER A 693 -16.24 39.58 -17.35
C SER A 693 -17.22 40.56 -18.08
N TRP A 694 -18.40 40.07 -18.54
CA TRP A 694 -19.44 40.88 -19.15
C TRP A 694 -19.90 42.05 -18.27
N TYR A 695 -19.89 41.93 -16.91
CA TYR A 695 -20.24 43.05 -16.05
C TYR A 695 -19.22 44.21 -16.11
N LYS A 696 -17.94 43.93 -16.42
CA LYS A 696 -16.92 44.96 -16.63
C LYS A 696 -17.30 45.87 -17.83
N TRP A 697 -17.89 45.27 -18.86
CA TRP A 697 -18.43 46.02 -20.00
C TRP A 697 -19.62 46.86 -19.60
N ILE A 698 -20.52 46.34 -18.72
CA ILE A 698 -21.65 47.13 -18.18
C ILE A 698 -21.12 48.26 -17.33
N TYR A 699 -20.17 48.02 -16.40
CA TYR A 699 -19.60 49.12 -15.61
C TYR A 699 -18.85 50.13 -16.50
N SER A 700 -18.15 49.70 -17.50
CA SER A 700 -17.48 50.55 -18.48
C SER A 700 -18.52 51.38 -19.27
N LEU A 701 -19.63 50.78 -19.69
CA LEU A 701 -20.72 51.44 -20.36
C LEU A 701 -21.42 52.48 -19.44
N VAL A 702 -21.71 52.07 -18.21
CA VAL A 702 -22.30 52.97 -17.20
C VAL A 702 -21.36 54.16 -16.90
N ALA A 703 -20.06 53.90 -16.71
CA ALA A 703 -19.06 54.94 -16.53
C ALA A 703 -18.97 55.90 -17.72
N LEU A 704 -19.06 55.34 -18.94
CA LEU A 704 -19.07 56.12 -20.16
C LEU A 704 -20.35 56.97 -20.28
N LEU A 705 -21.51 56.44 -19.92
CA LEU A 705 -22.78 57.18 -19.84
C LEU A 705 -22.76 58.27 -18.80
N LEU A 706 -22.19 57.99 -17.61
CA LEU A 706 -22.01 58.98 -16.55
C LEU A 706 -21.04 60.11 -16.97
N ALA A 707 -19.95 59.74 -17.64
CA ALA A 707 -18.99 60.70 -18.21
C ALA A 707 -19.66 61.54 -19.31
N ALA A 708 -20.47 60.94 -20.19
CA ALA A 708 -21.24 61.65 -21.23
C ALA A 708 -22.30 62.60 -20.63
N ALA A 709 -23.00 62.14 -19.56
CA ALA A 709 -23.94 62.99 -18.79
C ALA A 709 -23.21 64.13 -18.10
N GLY A 710 -22.03 63.84 -17.48
CA GLY A 710 -21.15 64.89 -16.91
C GLY A 710 -20.71 65.92 -17.94
N VAL A 711 -20.25 65.48 -19.12
CA VAL A 711 -19.90 66.40 -20.23
C VAL A 711 -21.10 67.18 -20.73
N TYR A 712 -22.29 66.58 -20.78
CA TYR A 712 -23.53 67.29 -21.20
C TYR A 712 -23.92 68.37 -20.16
N VAL A 713 -23.85 68.06 -18.86
CA VAL A 713 -24.11 69.01 -17.79
C VAL A 713 -23.04 70.13 -17.75
N PHE A 714 -21.77 69.72 -17.89
CA PHE A 714 -20.65 70.67 -17.85
C PHE A 714 -20.60 71.56 -19.11
N ARG A 715 -21.02 71.06 -20.26
CA ARG A 715 -21.13 71.84 -21.51
C ARG A 715 -22.06 73.05 -21.32
N ARG A 716 -23.18 72.88 -20.59
CA ARG A 716 -24.07 74.02 -20.27
C ARG A 716 -23.40 75.00 -19.31
N SER A 717 -22.62 74.51 -18.37
CA SER A 717 -21.88 75.39 -17.45
C SER A 717 -20.67 76.04 -18.13
N LEU A 718 -19.93 75.26 -18.93
CA LEU A 718 -18.78 75.74 -19.73
C LEU A 718 -19.19 76.81 -20.74
N LEU A 719 -20.33 76.58 -21.46
CA LEU A 719 -20.91 77.57 -22.35
C LEU A 719 -21.28 78.85 -21.62
N ARG A 720 -21.80 78.80 -20.37
CA ARG A 720 -22.07 79.99 -19.54
C ARG A 720 -20.76 80.69 -19.10
N VAL A 721 -19.73 79.94 -18.76
CA VAL A 721 -18.44 80.53 -18.39
C VAL A 721 -17.72 81.10 -19.64
N VAL A 722 -17.72 80.37 -20.75
CA VAL A 722 -17.13 80.84 -22.01
C VAL A 722 -17.88 82.10 -22.45
N TRP A 723 -19.24 82.08 -22.40
CA TRP A 723 -20.05 83.31 -22.65
C TRP A 723 -19.78 84.44 -21.73
N ALA A 724 -19.58 84.17 -20.41
CA ALA A 724 -19.19 85.15 -19.41
C ALA A 724 -17.78 85.73 -19.65
N VAL A 725 -16.84 84.85 -20.08
CA VAL A 725 -15.45 85.28 -20.47
C VAL A 725 -15.46 86.06 -21.79
N LEU A 726 -16.20 85.62 -22.75
CA LEU A 726 -16.34 86.31 -24.06
C LEU A 726 -17.05 87.65 -23.86
N ARG A 727 -18.00 87.73 -22.94
CA ARG A 727 -18.65 89.00 -22.52
C ARG A 727 -17.66 89.97 -21.88
N LYS A 728 -16.75 89.49 -21.07
CA LYS A 728 -15.71 90.33 -20.44
C LYS A 728 -14.59 90.73 -21.42
N LEU A 729 -14.34 89.97 -22.47
CA LEU A 729 -13.30 90.22 -23.47
C LEU A 729 -13.77 91.18 -24.57
N ASN A 730 -15.09 91.24 -24.87
CA ASN A 730 -15.60 92.11 -25.95
C ASN A 730 -16.20 93.48 -25.58
N GLY A 731 -15.98 93.95 -24.41
CA GLY A 731 -16.14 95.41 -24.04
C GLY A 731 -17.39 96.15 -24.63
N PHE A 732 -18.55 95.51 -24.64
CA PHE A 732 -19.75 96.14 -25.11
C PHE A 732 -20.68 96.58 -23.91
N ASN A 733 -20.90 97.80 -23.83
CA ASN A 733 -21.82 98.49 -22.89
C ASN A 733 -23.28 98.16 -23.16
N ASP A 734 -24.08 98.31 -22.17
CA ASP A 734 -25.52 98.17 -22.06
C ASP A 734 -26.32 98.92 -23.14
N ALA A 735 -27.31 98.33 -23.71
CA ALA A 735 -28.56 98.93 -24.14
C ALA A 735 -29.65 97.84 -24.32
N GLU A 736 -30.69 97.98 -23.44
CA GLU A 736 -32.16 97.88 -23.61
C GLU A 736 -32.72 96.49 -24.18
N ILE A 737 -33.35 95.70 -23.35
CA ILE A 737 -34.77 95.29 -23.17
C ILE A 737 -35.60 95.10 -24.51
N PRO A 738 -36.47 94.09 -24.62
CA PRO A 738 -37.64 93.81 -23.81
C PRO A 738 -38.02 92.37 -23.47
N MET A 739 -38.86 92.33 -22.39
CA MET A 739 -39.63 91.23 -21.86
C MET A 739 -40.69 90.65 -22.85
N ALA A 740 -41.05 89.47 -22.79
CA ALA A 740 -42.38 88.80 -22.83
C ALA A 740 -42.19 87.39 -22.24
N VAL A 741 -42.70 87.05 -21.10
CA VAL A 741 -44.02 86.66 -20.61
C VAL A 741 -44.54 85.47 -21.31
N GLU A 742 -44.67 84.42 -20.61
CA GLU A 742 -45.76 83.68 -19.96
C GLU A 742 -45.26 82.34 -19.46
N GLU A 743 -45.33 81.98 -18.20
CA GLU A 743 -46.37 81.39 -17.39
C GLU A 743 -47.05 80.16 -18.08
N ASP A 744 -46.88 79.06 -17.48
CA ASP A 744 -48.01 78.29 -16.93
C ASP A 744 -47.56 77.33 -15.82
N LYS A 745 -48.25 77.45 -14.72
CA LYS A 745 -48.28 76.58 -13.56
C LYS A 745 -49.17 75.39 -13.78
N LYS A 746 -48.87 74.31 -13.11
CA LYS A 746 -49.78 73.52 -12.24
C LYS A 746 -48.91 72.46 -11.56
N GLU A 747 -48.72 72.48 -10.28
CA GLU A 747 -49.54 72.12 -9.09
C GLU A 747 -50.18 70.75 -9.22
N GLU A 748 -49.89 69.97 -8.32
CA GLU A 748 -50.63 69.10 -7.32
C GLU A 748 -49.91 67.75 -7.18
N GLU A 749 -49.81 67.07 -6.09
CA GLU A 749 -50.10 67.22 -4.70
C GLU A 749 -49.38 66.05 -3.96
N ALA A 750 -49.10 66.23 -2.72
CA ALA A 750 -48.47 65.36 -1.74
C ALA A 750 -49.33 64.16 -1.38
N GLU A 751 -48.72 63.10 -0.98
CA GLU A 751 -49.20 62.30 0.13
C GLU A 751 -48.00 61.74 0.95
N GLU A 752 -47.99 62.09 2.14
CA GLU A 752 -47.21 61.73 3.30
C GLU A 752 -47.60 60.35 3.81
N VAL A 753 -46.67 59.40 4.10
CA VAL A 753 -46.86 58.51 5.25
C VAL A 753 -45.51 58.08 5.79
N VAL A 754 -45.13 58.70 6.86
CA VAL A 754 -44.72 58.18 8.20
C VAL A 754 -43.66 57.10 8.30
N THR A 755 -42.52 57.54 8.86
CA THR A 755 -41.49 56.76 9.55
C THR A 755 -41.97 56.03 10.81
N PRO A 756 -41.28 55.01 11.35
CA PRO A 756 -40.52 55.32 12.56
C PRO A 756 -39.06 54.83 12.54
N GLU A 757 -38.28 55.69 13.19
CA GLU A 757 -36.91 55.56 13.62
C GLU A 757 -36.68 54.34 14.55
N ILE A 758 -35.54 53.69 14.44
CA ILE A 758 -34.84 53.14 15.60
C ILE A 758 -33.34 53.41 15.40
N GLU A 759 -32.77 54.01 16.42
CA GLU A 759 -31.38 54.48 16.53
C GLU A 759 -30.32 53.37 16.59
N PRO A 760 -29.04 53.70 16.38
CA PRO A 760 -27.95 52.78 16.16
C PRO A 760 -27.20 52.42 17.45
N VAL A 761 -26.71 51.20 17.52
CA VAL A 761 -25.67 50.76 18.46
C VAL A 761 -24.35 50.66 17.72
N THR A 762 -23.42 51.46 18.17
CA THR A 762 -22.01 51.45 17.75
C THR A 762 -21.27 50.23 18.28
N GLU A 763 -20.52 49.53 17.46
CA GLU A 763 -19.32 48.80 17.86
C GLU A 763 -18.22 48.98 16.82
N GLU A 764 -17.05 49.28 17.35
CA GLU A 764 -15.83 49.69 16.64
C GLU A 764 -15.19 48.53 15.85
N GLU A 765 -14.94 48.76 14.58
CA GLU A 765 -14.02 47.97 13.78
C GLU A 765 -12.60 48.49 13.94
N THR A 766 -11.69 47.58 14.35
CA THR A 766 -10.25 47.79 14.19
C THR A 766 -9.78 47.01 12.95
N VAL A 767 -9.35 47.78 11.99
CA VAL A 767 -8.70 47.37 10.74
C VAL A 767 -7.32 46.77 11.03
N ALA A 768 -7.00 45.65 10.48
CA ALA A 768 -5.63 45.12 10.37
C ALA A 768 -5.23 44.98 8.90
N GLU A 769 -4.20 45.68 8.52
CA GLU A 769 -3.54 45.64 7.22
C GLU A 769 -2.74 44.31 6.99
N PRO A 770 -2.49 43.91 5.72
CA PRO A 770 -1.80 42.67 5.38
C PRO A 770 -0.29 42.86 5.40
N ILE A 771 0.43 41.86 5.91
CA ILE A 771 1.91 41.77 5.89
C ILE A 771 2.35 40.77 4.85
N GLU A 772 3.15 41.25 3.90
CA GLU A 772 3.91 40.47 2.91
C GLU A 772 5.01 39.58 3.55
N PRO A 773 5.41 38.46 2.94
CA PRO A 773 6.49 37.65 3.47
C PRO A 773 7.85 38.07 2.91
N LYS A 774 8.75 38.46 3.78
CA LYS A 774 10.18 38.58 3.48
C LYS A 774 10.92 37.34 4.00
N SER A 775 11.72 36.78 3.11
CA SER A 775 12.72 35.75 3.38
C SER A 775 13.82 36.28 4.29
N GLU A 776 14.14 35.58 5.38
CA GLU A 776 15.46 35.73 6.00
C GLU A 776 15.99 34.53 6.77
N LYS A 777 17.29 34.48 6.78
CA LYS A 777 18.23 33.47 7.22
C LYS A 777 18.12 33.07 8.69
N LYS A 778 18.39 31.78 8.94
CA LYS A 778 18.64 31.24 10.28
C LYS A 778 19.76 31.98 11.01
N THR A 779 19.43 32.56 12.14
CA THR A 779 20.33 32.74 13.27
C THR A 779 19.61 32.35 14.56
N ALA A 780 20.32 31.64 15.42
CA ALA A 780 19.81 31.12 16.68
C ALA A 780 19.33 32.24 17.57
N SER A 781 18.05 32.22 17.94
CA SER A 781 17.49 33.02 19.02
C SER A 781 16.91 32.14 20.10
N SER A 782 17.17 32.53 21.33
CA SER A 782 16.91 31.87 22.61
C SER A 782 15.43 31.48 22.79
N ALA A 783 15.21 30.44 23.58
CA ALA A 783 13.91 29.88 23.94
C ALA A 783 12.87 30.83 24.55
N ASP A 784 13.24 32.09 24.83
CA ASP A 784 12.43 33.07 25.58
C ASP A 784 11.35 33.76 24.74
N ASP A 785 11.45 33.82 23.43
CA ASP A 785 10.51 34.62 22.59
C ASP A 785 9.23 33.85 22.16
N LYS A 786 9.17 32.54 22.34
CA LYS A 786 8.05 31.71 21.89
C LYS A 786 6.80 31.75 22.79
N TYR A 787 6.91 32.29 24.01
CA TYR A 787 5.87 32.23 25.04
C TYR A 787 5.40 33.60 25.57
N ARG A 788 5.66 34.68 24.86
CA ARG A 788 5.36 36.04 25.32
C ARG A 788 3.87 36.38 25.44
N THR A 789 2.96 35.60 24.88
CA THR A 789 1.53 35.99 24.81
C THR A 789 0.58 35.26 25.77
N ASN A 790 0.98 34.18 26.45
CA ASN A 790 0.13 33.52 27.46
C ASN A 790 0.99 32.82 28.53
N LYS A 791 1.35 33.55 29.57
CA LYS A 791 2.01 33.02 30.76
C LYS A 791 1.00 32.25 31.60
N VAL A 792 1.18 30.92 31.76
CA VAL A 792 0.48 30.12 32.77
C VAL A 792 1.00 30.53 34.15
N SER A 793 0.11 30.82 35.12
CA SER A 793 0.55 31.23 36.47
C SER A 793 1.29 30.12 37.18
N PRO A 794 2.22 30.42 38.10
CA PRO A 794 2.95 29.44 38.89
C PRO A 794 2.03 28.52 39.71
N GLU A 795 0.89 29.03 40.19
CA GLU A 795 -0.11 28.21 40.90
C GLU A 795 -0.79 27.23 39.95
N GLU A 796 -1.12 27.67 38.74
CA GLU A 796 -1.70 26.79 37.74
C GLU A 796 -0.69 25.73 37.27
N CYS A 797 0.58 26.05 37.11
CA CYS A 797 1.62 25.10 36.84
C CYS A 797 1.72 24.01 37.92
N LYS A 798 1.67 24.41 39.21
CA LYS A 798 1.65 23.46 40.33
C LYS A 798 0.40 22.57 40.32
N ARG A 799 -0.75 23.14 39.95
CA ARG A 799 -2.00 22.36 39.81
C ARG A 799 -1.91 21.35 38.70
N LEU A 800 -1.49 21.80 37.52
CA LEU A 800 -1.33 20.92 36.34
C LEU A 800 -0.29 19.83 36.58
N PHE A 801 0.81 20.14 37.24
CA PHE A 801 1.83 19.15 37.59
C PHE A 801 1.28 18.05 38.52
N ARG A 802 0.50 18.41 39.54
CA ARG A 802 -0.15 17.42 40.42
C ARG A 802 -1.13 16.52 39.66
N LEU A 803 -1.93 17.08 38.76
CA LEU A 803 -2.85 16.31 37.94
C LEU A 803 -2.09 15.38 36.97
N LEU A 804 -1.01 15.86 36.36
CA LEU A 804 -0.16 15.07 35.49
C LEU A 804 0.48 13.89 36.24
N GLU A 805 1.03 14.15 37.44
CA GLU A 805 1.62 13.11 38.30
C GLU A 805 0.58 12.04 38.72
N GLN A 806 -0.65 12.46 39.03
CA GLN A 806 -1.74 11.54 39.34
C GLN A 806 -2.11 10.67 38.16
N GLU A 807 -2.22 11.27 36.96
CA GLU A 807 -2.51 10.57 35.73
C GLU A 807 -1.43 9.55 35.37
N MET A 808 -0.16 9.97 35.45
CA MET A 808 1.00 9.10 35.19
C MET A 808 1.04 7.87 36.12
N LYS A 809 0.71 8.06 37.41
CA LYS A 809 0.73 6.97 38.41
C LYS A 809 -0.50 6.06 38.32
N ARG A 810 -1.70 6.62 38.07
CA ARG A 810 -2.97 5.89 38.09
C ARG A 810 -3.20 5.13 36.78
N ASN A 811 -3.13 5.80 35.66
CA ASN A 811 -3.53 5.28 34.35
C ASN A 811 -2.34 4.82 33.50
N LYS A 812 -1.12 5.19 33.88
CA LYS A 812 0.15 4.82 33.22
C LYS A 812 0.13 5.05 31.70
N PRO A 813 -0.30 6.25 31.24
CA PRO A 813 -0.45 6.53 29.80
C PRO A 813 0.86 6.39 29.01
N TYR A 814 2.01 6.49 29.68
CA TYR A 814 3.34 6.32 29.09
C TYR A 814 3.57 4.93 28.48
N ARG A 815 2.77 3.92 28.84
CA ARG A 815 2.82 2.58 28.22
C ARG A 815 2.32 2.57 26.76
N ASN A 816 1.58 3.61 26.35
CA ASN A 816 1.22 3.78 24.95
C ASN A 816 2.43 4.32 24.15
N PRO A 817 2.97 3.58 23.16
CA PRO A 817 4.11 4.03 22.36
C PRO A 817 3.81 5.28 21.52
N ASN A 818 2.53 5.52 21.20
CA ASN A 818 2.07 6.62 20.35
C ASN A 818 1.50 7.80 21.14
N LEU A 819 1.71 7.86 22.46
CA LEU A 819 1.22 8.93 23.32
C LEU A 819 1.71 10.31 22.85
N LYS A 820 0.78 11.25 22.70
CA LYS A 820 1.05 12.64 22.31
C LYS A 820 0.77 13.62 23.45
N VAL A 821 1.38 14.80 23.39
CA VAL A 821 1.09 15.89 24.35
C VAL A 821 -0.40 16.24 24.40
N ALA A 822 -1.09 16.18 23.25
CA ALA A 822 -2.51 16.45 23.16
C ALA A 822 -3.35 15.45 23.97
N ASP A 823 -2.98 14.17 23.95
CA ASP A 823 -3.70 13.11 24.66
C ASP A 823 -3.61 13.32 26.18
N LEU A 824 -2.42 13.67 26.67
CA LEU A 824 -2.23 14.03 28.10
C LEU A 824 -2.93 15.32 28.49
N ALA A 825 -2.95 16.33 27.61
CA ALA A 825 -3.66 17.57 27.86
C ALA A 825 -5.16 17.34 28.05
N VAL A 826 -5.76 16.51 27.20
CA VAL A 826 -7.16 16.08 27.33
C VAL A 826 -7.38 15.31 28.62
N ALA A 827 -6.51 14.35 28.94
CA ALA A 827 -6.64 13.50 30.14
C ALA A 827 -6.62 14.30 31.46
N ILE A 828 -5.85 15.40 31.53
CA ILE A 828 -5.79 16.25 32.72
C ILE A 828 -6.63 17.54 32.64
N GLY A 829 -7.46 17.69 31.58
CA GLY A 829 -8.39 18.80 31.41
C GLY A 829 -7.70 20.15 31.15
N THR A 830 -6.67 20.16 30.28
CA THR A 830 -5.93 21.38 29.91
C THR A 830 -5.66 21.45 28.41
N THR A 831 -5.01 22.51 27.97
CA THR A 831 -4.61 22.67 26.56
C THR A 831 -3.20 22.12 26.32
N SER A 832 -2.92 21.67 25.09
CA SER A 832 -1.57 21.24 24.69
C SER A 832 -0.52 22.35 24.86
N HIS A 833 -0.93 23.61 24.73
CA HIS A 833 -0.09 24.78 24.94
C HIS A 833 0.32 24.93 26.40
N SER A 834 -0.65 24.86 27.33
CA SER A 834 -0.40 24.95 28.78
C SER A 834 0.48 23.81 29.27
N LEU A 835 0.26 22.59 28.73
CA LEU A 835 1.07 21.43 29.07
C LEU A 835 2.50 21.52 28.50
N SER A 836 2.66 22.05 27.29
CA SER A 836 3.98 22.33 26.70
C SER A 836 4.74 23.42 27.48
N TYR A 837 4.03 24.44 27.98
CA TYR A 837 4.61 25.46 28.86
C TYR A 837 5.07 24.83 30.19
N LEU A 838 4.26 23.96 30.79
CA LEU A 838 4.60 23.21 32.00
C LEU A 838 5.91 22.42 31.83
N PHE A 839 6.05 21.65 30.75
CA PHE A 839 7.26 20.86 30.49
C PHE A 839 8.49 21.77 30.29
N ASN A 840 8.43 22.73 29.39
CA ASN A 840 9.59 23.49 28.96
C ASN A 840 10.02 24.59 29.92
N GLN A 841 9.06 25.24 30.64
CA GLN A 841 9.33 26.40 31.45
C GLN A 841 9.27 26.14 32.97
N TYR A 842 8.42 25.18 33.41
CA TYR A 842 8.27 24.90 34.84
C TYR A 842 9.08 23.67 35.27
N LEU A 843 9.09 22.60 34.44
CA LEU A 843 9.84 21.38 34.71
C LEU A 843 11.23 21.37 34.07
N GLU A 844 11.53 22.33 33.20
CA GLU A 844 12.79 22.44 32.44
C GLU A 844 13.18 21.15 31.70
N LYS A 845 12.18 20.36 31.28
CA LYS A 845 12.33 19.09 30.59
C LYS A 845 11.50 19.09 29.31
N ASN A 846 11.98 18.47 28.25
CA ASN A 846 11.10 18.24 27.10
C ASN A 846 10.13 17.07 27.41
N TYR A 847 9.01 17.07 26.68
CA TYR A 847 7.96 16.06 26.81
C TYR A 847 8.48 14.62 26.71
N TYR A 848 9.35 14.35 25.74
CA TYR A 848 9.84 12.99 25.50
C TYR A 848 10.78 12.53 26.62
N ASP A 849 11.63 13.37 27.16
CA ASP A 849 12.51 13.04 28.28
C ASP A 849 11.68 12.73 29.53
N TYR A 850 10.63 13.52 29.82
CA TYR A 850 9.72 13.27 30.95
C TYR A 850 8.99 11.93 30.83
N ILE A 851 8.40 11.61 29.65
CA ILE A 851 7.73 10.31 29.44
C ILE A 851 8.71 9.14 29.52
N ASN A 852 9.89 9.29 28.95
CA ASN A 852 10.89 8.23 28.93
C ASN A 852 11.48 7.92 30.32
N GLU A 853 11.51 8.89 31.24
CA GLU A 853 11.85 8.60 32.65
C GLU A 853 10.86 7.61 33.26
N TYR A 854 9.55 7.80 33.08
CA TYR A 854 8.55 6.84 33.58
C TYR A 854 8.66 5.47 32.91
N ARG A 855 8.95 5.41 31.61
CA ARG A 855 9.14 4.15 30.89
C ARG A 855 10.34 3.37 31.40
N VAL A 856 11.46 4.06 31.68
CA VAL A 856 12.67 3.41 32.23
C VAL A 856 12.44 2.95 33.66
N GLU A 857 11.77 3.75 34.50
CA GLU A 857 11.47 3.33 35.90
C GLU A 857 10.46 2.17 35.91
N GLU A 858 9.46 2.14 35.03
CA GLU A 858 8.57 1.00 34.87
C GLU A 858 9.36 -0.25 34.48
N PHE A 859 10.29 -0.17 33.54
CA PHE A 859 11.14 -1.27 33.12
C PHE A 859 11.97 -1.81 34.27
N LYS A 860 12.61 -0.93 35.07
CA LYS A 860 13.35 -1.33 36.28
C LYS A 860 12.45 -2.05 37.30
N SER A 861 11.20 -1.58 37.44
CA SER A 861 10.23 -2.21 38.33
C SER A 861 9.76 -3.58 37.87
N LEU A 862 9.66 -3.79 36.55
CA LEU A 862 9.24 -5.06 35.95
C LEU A 862 10.30 -6.15 36.08
N ILE A 863 11.59 -5.81 35.97
CA ILE A 863 12.69 -6.75 36.10
C ILE A 863 12.70 -7.41 37.50
N LEU A 864 12.27 -6.69 38.54
CA LEU A 864 12.24 -7.19 39.93
C LEU A 864 11.09 -8.15 40.22
N LYS A 865 10.16 -8.34 39.28
CA LYS A 865 8.98 -9.20 39.41
C LYS A 865 9.22 -10.54 38.72
N ASP A 866 9.09 -11.64 39.48
CA ASP A 866 9.30 -13.02 38.98
C ASP A 866 8.40 -13.39 37.78
N GLU A 867 7.21 -12.80 37.66
CA GLU A 867 6.28 -13.04 36.55
C GLU A 867 6.85 -12.64 35.18
N TYR A 868 7.79 -11.67 35.15
CA TYR A 868 8.40 -11.19 33.91
C TYR A 868 9.74 -11.87 33.57
N ALA A 869 10.15 -12.86 34.35
CA ALA A 869 11.41 -13.60 34.13
C ALA A 869 11.48 -14.33 32.77
N LYS A 870 10.31 -14.60 32.18
CA LYS A 870 10.18 -15.30 30.89
C LYS A 870 10.11 -14.37 29.68
N TYR A 871 10.10 -13.04 29.89
CA TYR A 871 10.00 -12.09 28.78
C TYR A 871 11.38 -11.68 28.28
N THR A 872 11.49 -11.50 26.95
CA THR A 872 12.69 -10.91 26.35
C THR A 872 12.81 -9.43 26.72
N LEU A 873 14.03 -8.88 26.67
CA LEU A 873 14.26 -7.44 26.87
C LEU A 873 13.41 -6.56 25.98
N THR A 874 13.24 -6.96 24.73
CA THR A 874 12.43 -6.22 23.76
C THR A 874 10.96 -6.23 24.15
N ALA A 875 10.42 -7.38 24.52
CA ALA A 875 9.02 -7.48 24.96
C ALA A 875 8.76 -6.66 26.23
N MET A 876 9.68 -6.65 27.20
CA MET A 876 9.56 -5.80 28.39
C MET A 876 9.63 -4.30 28.05
N ALA A 877 10.48 -3.90 27.11
CA ALA A 877 10.56 -2.52 26.65
C ALA A 877 9.26 -2.07 25.96
N GLU A 878 8.65 -2.93 25.16
CA GLU A 878 7.35 -2.68 24.52
C GLU A 878 6.23 -2.55 25.54
N LEU A 879 6.18 -3.38 26.58
CA LEU A 879 5.23 -3.27 27.70
C LEU A 879 5.39 -1.93 28.44
N CYS A 880 6.59 -1.34 28.44
CA CYS A 880 6.85 -0.02 29.00
C CYS A 880 6.53 1.14 28.04
N GLY A 881 6.12 0.86 26.79
CA GLY A 881 5.75 1.85 25.78
C GLY A 881 6.86 2.30 24.83
N PHE A 882 7.98 1.60 24.75
CA PHE A 882 9.00 1.86 23.73
C PHE A 882 8.60 1.24 22.40
N SER A 883 8.64 2.03 21.32
CA SER A 883 8.27 1.60 19.96
C SER A 883 9.37 0.82 19.24
N SER A 884 10.62 0.83 19.74
CA SER A 884 11.73 0.09 19.15
C SER A 884 12.85 -0.21 20.17
N ARG A 885 13.52 -1.34 19.95
CA ARG A 885 14.70 -1.77 20.75
C ARG A 885 15.81 -0.70 20.74
N ALA A 886 16.08 -0.10 19.60
CA ALA A 886 17.13 0.92 19.47
C ALA A 886 16.84 2.18 20.30
N SER A 887 15.58 2.64 20.30
CA SER A 887 15.12 3.77 21.11
C SER A 887 15.24 3.45 22.61
N PHE A 888 14.79 2.27 23.01
CA PHE A 888 14.91 1.80 24.38
C PHE A 888 16.36 1.77 24.88
N PHE A 889 17.26 1.09 24.17
CA PHE A 889 18.67 0.95 24.59
C PHE A 889 19.37 2.30 24.73
N ARG A 890 19.14 3.22 23.78
CA ARG A 890 19.70 4.58 23.80
C ARG A 890 19.19 5.38 25.00
N THR A 891 17.87 5.34 25.21
CA THR A 891 17.21 6.08 26.30
C THR A 891 17.58 5.52 27.65
N PHE A 892 17.57 4.21 27.82
CA PHE A 892 17.96 3.55 29.06
C PHE A 892 19.41 3.89 29.45
N LYS A 893 20.36 3.78 28.52
CA LYS A 893 21.75 4.17 28.75
C LYS A 893 21.90 5.65 29.10
N LYS A 894 21.12 6.55 28.43
CA LYS A 894 21.11 7.99 28.74
C LYS A 894 20.66 8.26 30.19
N LEU A 895 19.60 7.56 30.66
CA LEU A 895 18.98 7.84 31.95
C LEU A 895 19.57 7.01 33.11
N ALA A 896 19.99 5.77 32.85
CA ALA A 896 20.54 4.87 33.87
C ALA A 896 22.07 4.85 33.92
N GLY A 897 22.77 5.44 32.97
CA GLY A 897 24.24 5.46 32.87
C GLY A 897 24.87 4.18 32.32
N ILE A 898 24.17 3.06 32.41
CA ILE A 898 24.58 1.73 31.94
C ILE A 898 23.57 1.14 30.96
N THR A 899 23.98 0.10 30.24
CA THR A 899 23.07 -0.58 29.31
C THR A 899 22.02 -1.41 30.06
N PRO A 900 20.84 -1.71 29.42
CA PRO A 900 19.83 -2.59 30.04
C PRO A 900 20.41 -3.95 30.46
N ASN A 901 21.29 -4.54 29.65
CA ASN A 901 21.94 -5.83 29.96
C ASN A 901 22.86 -5.76 31.17
N GLU A 902 23.64 -4.69 31.32
CA GLU A 902 24.48 -4.44 32.47
C GLU A 902 23.64 -4.24 33.73
N TYR A 903 22.53 -3.50 33.63
CA TYR A 903 21.59 -3.29 34.72
C TYR A 903 20.99 -4.63 35.23
N ILE A 904 20.53 -5.49 34.31
CA ILE A 904 19.97 -6.80 34.64
C ILE A 904 21.04 -7.66 35.37
N LYS A 905 22.28 -7.71 34.88
CA LYS A 905 23.36 -8.44 35.51
C LYS A 905 23.64 -7.95 36.95
N GLN A 906 23.56 -6.64 37.18
CA GLN A 906 23.74 -6.06 38.53
C GLN A 906 22.60 -6.42 39.48
N VAL A 907 21.35 -6.48 38.99
CA VAL A 907 20.17 -6.69 39.84
C VAL A 907 19.82 -8.18 40.03
N SER A 908 20.11 -9.04 39.03
CA SER A 908 19.66 -10.45 39.04
C SER A 908 20.70 -11.45 39.55
N GLY A 909 21.95 -11.02 39.83
CA GLY A 909 23.04 -11.97 40.09
C GLY A 909 23.29 -12.87 38.84
N GLU A 910 24.36 -13.67 38.84
CA GLU A 910 24.87 -14.41 37.66
C GLU A 910 23.94 -15.47 37.04
N HIS A 911 22.63 -15.47 37.30
CA HIS A 911 21.72 -16.59 36.92
C HIS A 911 20.57 -16.25 35.96
N ARG A 912 20.67 -15.20 35.14
CA ARG A 912 19.70 -15.02 34.02
C ARG A 912 20.41 -15.07 32.66
N PRO A 913 19.91 -15.87 31.67
CA PRO A 913 20.45 -15.83 30.33
C PRO A 913 20.20 -14.45 29.73
N VAL A 914 21.23 -13.89 29.12
CA VAL A 914 21.23 -12.60 28.43
C VAL A 914 21.05 -12.94 26.96
N ASP A 915 19.85 -12.69 26.40
CA ASP A 915 19.57 -12.74 24.96
C ASP A 915 20.07 -11.48 24.24
#